data_ceae241c37e77e54cee4127214d1a048
#
_entry.id   ceae241c37e77e54cee4127214d1a048
#
_cell.length_a   1.000
_cell.length_b   1.000
_cell.length_c   1.000
_cell.angle_alpha   90.00
_cell.angle_beta   90.00
_cell.angle_gamma   90.00
#
_symmetry.space_group_name_H-M   'P 1'
#
loop_
_entity.id
_entity.type
_entity.pdbx_description
1 polymer ?
#
loop_
_entity_poly.entity_id
_entity_poly.type
_entity_poly.pdbx_seq_one_letter_code
_entity_poly.pdbx_strand_id
1 'polypeptide(L)'
;MRRLRYILQSNYVIKIITILLFVIDIIYTNYHCFKSKYDEDNTEFIGIVTNYELKEDKIVIEIKGYEKLIVNYKYNDEIFNKLSYGDKILVKGKLYVPNKNSNFNAFNYQKYLYYKKIYYIVNASSIDKIQNNKNYFYTIKNILYKKIENMKSSDYIKTLLFCDNSLSKDVKDSYRINGISHLFSVSGMHINFFISILFWYLNKITFNKRIKFIINDIFIILYLILFPSASLFRCAIMSILFSIDFIFKLKIKKIDILFLTLLFSIIINPFIIYDLGYIYSYIVTFFLILSSNKLKKMNRLSKIIYISILSFIVSIPITIYNSYEVNIISVLLNIFLVPIISIIILPLTIVTFIFPIFDNVLFLFTSLLESISLFISKIDITKIIFPKPSIIIIVIYYLVIIFSYRNRKYLLIIVFLLMGIYMYPYLNSSFKVVMFDVGEGDSYLIKYPNNKANILIDTGFNEYRMKNEIISYLKSIGIRKLDYLIITHGDEDHMGEAITLVNNFKVDKVIFNIGEYQTHEKELIEVLDKKKIKYYNNLKQLNIDKYKLYFLNTKIYDNENDNSNVIYFNYKNFKFLFMGDASVKREMDILDKYNLINIDLLKVGHHGSKTSSSKKFIDEVNPKYSLISVGKNNRYGHPNKEVLNNLEKTKIYRTDIDGSIMYKIKNNKLKIETCAP
;
A
#
# COMPACT_ATOMS: atom_id res chain seq x y z
N MET A 1 14.07 -45.79 1.77
CA MET A 1 13.17 -45.42 0.65
C MET A 1 11.73 -45.89 0.85
N ARG A 2 11.38 -47.14 1.19
CA ARG A 2 9.98 -47.57 1.40
C ARG A 2 9.26 -46.79 2.51
N ARG A 3 9.89 -46.54 3.69
CA ARG A 3 9.31 -45.76 4.79
C ARG A 3 9.06 -44.27 4.39
N LEU A 4 10.01 -43.64 3.70
CA LEU A 4 9.86 -42.28 3.21
C LEU A 4 8.68 -42.18 2.21
N ARG A 5 8.55 -43.15 1.31
CA ARG A 5 7.44 -43.25 0.37
C ARG A 5 6.08 -43.42 1.08
N TYR A 6 6.02 -44.18 2.17
CA TYR A 6 4.83 -44.39 2.97
C TYR A 6 4.38 -43.09 3.67
N ILE A 7 5.35 -42.34 4.29
CA ILE A 7 5.08 -41.06 4.95
C ILE A 7 4.61 -40.00 3.90
N LEU A 8 5.28 -39.92 2.75
CA LEU A 8 4.91 -38.99 1.67
C LEU A 8 3.59 -39.35 0.97
N GLN A 9 3.14 -40.59 1.05
CA GLN A 9 1.85 -41.06 0.54
C GLN A 9 0.70 -40.95 1.54
N SER A 10 0.98 -40.80 2.85
CA SER A 10 -0.05 -40.52 3.85
C SER A 10 -0.55 -39.10 3.73
N ASN A 11 -1.63 -38.91 2.96
CA ASN A 11 -2.19 -37.65 2.50
C ASN A 11 -2.48 -36.61 3.59
N TYR A 12 -2.51 -36.97 4.86
CA TYR A 12 -2.91 -36.09 5.95
C TYR A 12 -1.71 -35.58 6.76
N VAL A 13 -0.66 -36.36 6.94
CA VAL A 13 0.48 -36.03 7.81
C VAL A 13 1.23 -34.80 7.32
N ILE A 14 1.57 -34.73 6.03
CA ILE A 14 2.26 -33.58 5.45
C ILE A 14 1.42 -32.30 5.63
N LYS A 15 0.13 -32.36 5.37
CA LYS A 15 -0.79 -31.21 5.48
C LYS A 15 -0.90 -30.73 6.93
N ILE A 16 -1.05 -31.66 7.87
CA ILE A 16 -1.14 -31.35 9.30
C ILE A 16 0.16 -30.71 9.78
N ILE A 17 1.31 -31.30 9.47
CA ILE A 17 2.63 -30.75 9.84
C ILE A 17 2.80 -29.35 9.24
N THR A 18 2.47 -29.16 7.95
CA THR A 18 2.61 -27.84 7.30
C THR A 18 1.69 -26.80 7.94
N ILE A 19 0.45 -27.16 8.27
CA ILE A 19 -0.50 -26.23 8.92
C ILE A 19 -0.02 -25.90 10.35
N LEU A 20 0.45 -26.88 11.10
CA LEU A 20 0.99 -26.66 12.45
C LEU A 20 2.21 -25.72 12.40
N LEU A 21 3.16 -25.99 11.50
CA LEU A 21 4.33 -25.13 11.34
C LEU A 21 3.96 -23.73 10.85
N PHE A 22 2.97 -23.60 9.98
CA PHE A 22 2.45 -22.28 9.56
C PHE A 22 1.87 -21.48 10.73
N VAL A 23 1.11 -22.14 11.63
CA VAL A 23 0.60 -21.47 12.83
C VAL A 23 1.73 -21.10 13.79
N ILE A 24 2.68 -22.02 14.01
CA ILE A 24 3.87 -21.75 14.84
C ILE A 24 4.68 -20.60 14.28
N ASP A 25 4.86 -20.54 12.96
CA ASP A 25 5.59 -19.46 12.28
C ASP A 25 4.91 -18.10 12.47
N ILE A 26 3.58 -18.03 12.34
CA ILE A 26 2.82 -16.81 12.64
C ILE A 26 3.05 -16.36 14.09
N ILE A 27 2.99 -17.29 15.05
CA ILE A 27 3.23 -16.99 16.46
C ILE A 27 4.69 -16.50 16.63
N TYR A 28 5.66 -17.26 16.13
CA TYR A 28 7.08 -16.95 16.23
C TYR A 28 7.41 -15.56 15.66
N THR A 29 6.96 -15.26 14.45
CA THR A 29 7.26 -14.00 13.75
C THR A 29 6.55 -12.78 14.35
N ASN A 30 5.44 -12.96 15.08
CA ASN A 30 4.74 -11.88 15.77
C ASN A 30 5.27 -11.62 17.20
N TYR A 31 5.77 -12.64 17.88
CA TYR A 31 6.22 -12.50 19.28
C TYR A 31 7.74 -12.39 19.41
N HIS A 32 8.50 -12.88 18.43
CA HIS A 32 9.96 -12.79 18.45
C HIS A 32 10.43 -11.48 17.84
N CYS A 33 10.96 -10.58 18.69
CA CYS A 33 11.57 -9.34 18.22
C CYS A 33 13.01 -9.62 17.77
N PHE A 34 13.23 -9.66 16.46
CA PHE A 34 14.59 -9.68 15.91
C PHE A 34 15.22 -8.31 16.13
N LYS A 35 16.34 -8.28 16.83
CA LYS A 35 17.10 -7.04 17.09
C LYS A 35 18.13 -6.83 15.99
N SER A 36 18.39 -5.56 15.67
CA SER A 36 19.51 -5.19 14.82
C SER A 36 20.85 -5.53 15.49
N LYS A 37 21.85 -5.73 14.66
CA LYS A 37 23.26 -5.88 15.05
C LYS A 37 23.99 -4.54 15.11
N TYR A 38 23.38 -3.48 14.59
CA TYR A 38 23.90 -2.12 14.68
C TYR A 38 23.30 -1.40 15.88
N ASP A 39 24.14 -0.62 16.58
CA ASP A 39 23.71 0.33 17.60
C ASP A 39 23.39 1.68 16.94
N GLU A 40 22.49 2.45 17.55
CA GLU A 40 22.05 3.75 17.00
C GLU A 40 23.18 4.75 16.84
N ASP A 41 24.25 4.62 17.64
CA ASP A 41 25.44 5.48 17.61
C ASP A 41 26.40 5.16 16.45
N ASN A 42 26.20 4.08 15.72
CA ASN A 42 27.03 3.75 14.57
C ASN A 42 26.88 4.81 13.48
N THR A 43 27.99 5.32 12.98
CA THR A 43 28.05 6.34 11.93
C THR A 43 28.70 5.87 10.64
N GLU A 44 29.36 4.72 10.65
CA GLU A 44 30.04 4.14 9.50
C GLU A 44 29.55 2.72 9.20
N PHE A 45 29.18 2.46 7.96
CA PHE A 45 28.59 1.19 7.52
C PHE A 45 29.31 0.69 6.28
N ILE A 46 29.78 -0.54 6.35
CA ILE A 46 30.41 -1.22 5.21
C ILE A 46 29.47 -2.28 4.71
N GLY A 47 29.19 -2.28 3.40
CA GLY A 47 28.33 -3.27 2.78
C GLY A 47 28.56 -3.42 1.28
N ILE A 48 28.00 -4.51 0.76
CA ILE A 48 28.00 -4.82 -0.67
C ILE A 48 26.70 -4.29 -1.27
N VAL A 49 26.76 -3.54 -2.34
CA VAL A 49 25.62 -3.02 -3.08
C VAL A 49 24.84 -4.18 -3.69
N THR A 50 23.61 -4.40 -3.25
CA THR A 50 22.71 -5.44 -3.75
C THR A 50 21.66 -4.89 -4.71
N ASN A 51 21.23 -3.65 -4.48
CA ASN A 51 20.34 -2.91 -5.36
C ASN A 51 20.57 -1.41 -5.22
N TYR A 52 20.28 -0.62 -6.25
CA TYR A 52 20.25 0.83 -6.20
C TYR A 52 19.30 1.38 -7.26
N GLU A 53 18.61 2.46 -6.90
CA GLU A 53 17.63 3.13 -7.77
C GLU A 53 17.65 4.64 -7.51
N LEU A 54 17.34 5.40 -8.54
CA LEU A 54 17.09 6.83 -8.42
C LEU A 54 15.61 7.04 -8.08
N LYS A 55 15.34 7.80 -7.00
CA LYS A 55 13.98 8.20 -6.61
C LYS A 55 13.95 9.70 -6.40
N GLU A 56 13.25 10.39 -7.28
CA GLU A 56 13.14 11.85 -7.21
C GLU A 56 14.55 12.48 -7.08
N ASP A 57 14.83 13.13 -5.95
CA ASP A 57 16.09 13.85 -5.72
C ASP A 57 17.13 13.04 -4.91
N LYS A 58 16.94 11.72 -4.76
CA LYS A 58 17.82 10.87 -3.96
C LYS A 58 18.14 9.53 -4.62
N ILE A 59 19.34 9.04 -4.33
CA ILE A 59 19.77 7.67 -4.63
C ILE A 59 19.36 6.80 -3.42
N VAL A 60 18.64 5.73 -3.68
CA VAL A 60 18.29 4.72 -2.67
C VAL A 60 19.12 3.48 -2.97
N ILE A 61 20.00 3.08 -2.04
CA ILE A 61 20.89 1.95 -2.19
C ILE A 61 20.56 0.90 -1.14
N GLU A 62 20.39 -0.36 -1.54
CA GLU A 62 20.34 -1.50 -0.62
C GLU A 62 21.72 -2.11 -0.49
N ILE A 63 22.26 -2.11 0.71
CA ILE A 63 23.57 -2.73 1.02
C ILE A 63 23.39 -3.94 1.93
N LYS A 64 24.26 -4.93 1.74
CA LYS A 64 24.37 -6.11 2.61
C LYS A 64 25.75 -6.12 3.29
N GLY A 65 25.74 -5.73 4.56
CA GLY A 65 26.89 -5.83 5.47
C GLY A 65 26.65 -6.93 6.52
N TYR A 66 26.76 -6.58 7.80
CA TYR A 66 26.36 -7.46 8.91
C TYR A 66 24.87 -7.79 8.86
N GLU A 67 24.07 -6.85 8.40
CA GLU A 67 22.67 -6.99 8.05
C GLU A 67 22.35 -6.13 6.82
N LYS A 68 21.11 -6.22 6.33
CA LYS A 68 20.66 -5.38 5.22
C LYS A 68 20.30 -3.99 5.71
N LEU A 69 20.77 -2.97 4.98
CA LEU A 69 20.43 -1.57 5.22
C LEU A 69 19.92 -0.91 3.94
N ILE A 70 19.02 0.04 4.10
CA ILE A 70 18.68 0.98 3.05
C ILE A 70 19.45 2.26 3.32
N VAL A 71 20.13 2.77 2.31
CA VAL A 71 20.89 4.01 2.35
C VAL A 71 20.20 5.03 1.45
N ASN A 72 19.79 6.15 2.03
CA ASN A 72 19.32 7.32 1.29
C ASN A 72 20.49 8.29 1.15
N TYR A 73 20.78 8.69 -0.06
CA TYR A 73 21.82 9.68 -0.36
C TYR A 73 21.27 10.74 -1.31
N LYS A 74 21.60 12.02 -1.10
CA LYS A 74 21.20 13.09 -2.01
C LYS A 74 21.75 12.78 -3.41
N TYR A 75 20.94 13.03 -4.43
CA TYR A 75 21.35 12.73 -5.81
C TYR A 75 22.70 13.40 -6.16
N ASN A 76 23.59 12.61 -6.75
CA ASN A 76 24.87 13.01 -7.27
C ASN A 76 25.21 12.13 -8.47
N ASP A 77 25.31 12.75 -9.66
CA ASP A 77 25.58 12.07 -10.93
C ASP A 77 26.89 11.24 -10.90
N GLU A 78 27.93 11.80 -10.30
CA GLU A 78 29.24 11.17 -10.27
C GLU A 78 29.21 9.87 -9.45
N ILE A 79 28.53 9.88 -8.31
CA ILE A 79 28.40 8.70 -7.46
C ILE A 79 27.48 7.68 -8.11
N PHE A 80 26.34 8.11 -8.66
CA PHE A 80 25.38 7.20 -9.29
C PHE A 80 26.01 6.42 -10.45
N ASN A 81 26.74 7.12 -11.31
CA ASN A 81 27.39 6.52 -12.49
C ASN A 81 28.58 5.60 -12.13
N LYS A 82 29.20 5.79 -10.96
CA LYS A 82 30.31 4.96 -10.46
C LYS A 82 29.84 3.71 -9.72
N LEU A 83 28.57 3.63 -9.29
CA LEU A 83 28.02 2.48 -8.56
C LEU A 83 27.77 1.30 -9.49
N SER A 84 28.10 0.11 -9.00
CA SER A 84 27.76 -1.15 -9.67
C SER A 84 27.31 -2.20 -8.66
N TYR A 85 26.46 -3.14 -9.09
CA TYR A 85 26.10 -4.27 -8.24
C TYR A 85 27.34 -5.04 -7.79
N GLY A 86 27.40 -5.36 -6.50
CA GLY A 86 28.49 -6.10 -5.90
C GLY A 86 29.67 -5.24 -5.43
N ASP A 87 29.67 -3.94 -5.69
CA ASP A 87 30.69 -3.05 -5.14
C ASP A 87 30.63 -3.02 -3.61
N LYS A 88 31.81 -2.99 -2.97
CA LYS A 88 31.90 -2.78 -1.53
C LYS A 88 32.06 -1.29 -1.27
N ILE A 89 31.13 -0.71 -0.51
CA ILE A 89 31.11 0.72 -0.20
C ILE A 89 31.20 0.95 1.30
N LEU A 90 31.78 2.09 1.67
CA LEU A 90 31.70 2.70 2.99
C LEU A 90 30.67 3.81 2.92
N VAL A 91 29.70 3.76 3.80
CA VAL A 91 28.66 4.76 3.95
C VAL A 91 28.84 5.43 5.29
N LYS A 92 28.99 6.76 5.30
CA LYS A 92 28.96 7.56 6.52
C LYS A 92 27.63 8.27 6.64
N GLY A 93 27.01 8.19 7.80
CA GLY A 93 25.69 8.79 7.98
C GLY A 93 25.05 8.42 9.31
N LYS A 94 23.82 8.88 9.52
CA LYS A 94 23.05 8.59 10.74
C LYS A 94 22.03 7.48 10.47
N LEU A 95 21.95 6.55 11.42
CA LEU A 95 20.89 5.55 11.48
C LEU A 95 19.60 6.20 11.96
N TYR A 96 18.48 5.76 11.39
CA TYR A 96 17.17 6.02 11.97
C TYR A 96 16.26 4.82 11.81
N VAL A 97 15.40 4.65 12.79
CA VAL A 97 14.36 3.61 12.77
C VAL A 97 13.28 4.03 11.78
N PRO A 98 12.90 3.17 10.83
CA PRO A 98 11.78 3.46 9.93
C PRO A 98 10.51 3.78 10.73
N ASN A 99 9.78 4.81 10.32
CA ASN A 99 8.56 5.21 11.01
C ASN A 99 7.51 4.11 10.94
N LYS A 100 6.82 3.88 12.06
CA LYS A 100 5.56 3.15 12.06
C LYS A 100 4.49 3.98 11.36
N ASN A 101 3.39 3.33 11.00
CA ASN A 101 2.22 4.07 10.57
C ASN A 101 1.59 4.79 11.78
N SER A 102 1.34 6.06 11.65
CA SER A 102 0.64 6.88 12.64
C SER A 102 -0.84 7.09 12.29
N ASN A 103 -1.29 6.63 11.12
CA ASN A 103 -2.67 6.70 10.69
C ASN A 103 -3.35 5.32 10.67
N PHE A 104 -4.64 5.27 11.07
CA PHE A 104 -5.41 4.03 11.06
C PHE A 104 -5.46 3.40 9.66
N ASN A 105 -5.22 2.10 9.59
CA ASN A 105 -5.22 1.31 8.36
C ASN A 105 -4.22 1.79 7.28
N ALA A 106 -3.28 2.67 7.61
CA ALA A 106 -2.20 3.07 6.73
C ALA A 106 -1.16 1.94 6.57
N PHE A 107 -0.35 2.04 5.52
CA PHE A 107 0.72 1.08 5.26
C PHE A 107 1.83 1.20 6.31
N ASN A 108 2.14 0.12 7.00
CA ASN A 108 3.21 0.10 7.98
C ASN A 108 4.56 -0.21 7.31
N TYR A 109 5.31 0.85 6.97
CA TYR A 109 6.59 0.74 6.29
C TYR A 109 7.66 0.08 7.16
N GLN A 110 7.70 0.36 8.47
CA GLN A 110 8.61 -0.29 9.40
C GLN A 110 8.40 -1.81 9.40
N LYS A 111 7.13 -2.26 9.52
CA LYS A 111 6.80 -3.69 9.51
C LYS A 111 7.12 -4.35 8.18
N TYR A 112 6.91 -3.66 7.07
CA TYR A 112 7.30 -4.12 5.74
C TYR A 112 8.81 -4.34 5.61
N LEU A 113 9.63 -3.38 6.08
CA LEU A 113 11.09 -3.49 6.08
C LEU A 113 11.56 -4.58 7.05
N TYR A 114 10.95 -4.67 8.22
CA TYR A 114 11.22 -5.73 9.19
C TYR A 114 11.08 -7.13 8.57
N TYR A 115 10.03 -7.37 7.78
CA TYR A 115 9.85 -8.63 7.07
C TYR A 115 10.90 -8.88 5.98
N LYS A 116 11.57 -7.83 5.50
CA LYS A 116 12.73 -7.90 4.60
C LYS A 116 14.06 -8.03 5.34
N LYS A 117 14.04 -8.11 6.68
CA LYS A 117 15.21 -8.13 7.56
C LYS A 117 16.03 -6.84 7.45
N ILE A 118 15.35 -5.71 7.29
CA ILE A 118 15.90 -4.35 7.28
C ILE A 118 15.33 -3.63 8.49
N TYR A 119 16.19 -3.32 9.47
CA TYR A 119 15.76 -2.74 10.74
C TYR A 119 16.02 -1.24 10.80
N TYR A 120 17.06 -0.77 10.09
CA TYR A 120 17.45 0.63 10.04
C TYR A 120 17.58 1.14 8.61
N ILE A 121 17.43 2.44 8.47
CA ILE A 121 17.73 3.21 7.26
C ILE A 121 18.87 4.16 7.60
N VAL A 122 19.80 4.36 6.68
CA VAL A 122 20.90 5.31 6.82
C VAL A 122 20.62 6.53 5.95
N ASN A 123 20.65 7.72 6.55
CA ASN A 123 20.75 8.96 5.79
C ASN A 123 22.25 9.30 5.65
N ALA A 124 22.78 9.00 4.46
CA ALA A 124 24.21 9.12 4.20
C ALA A 124 24.62 10.58 3.95
N SER A 125 25.74 10.97 4.56
CA SER A 125 26.45 12.21 4.28
C SER A 125 27.52 12.02 3.20
N SER A 126 28.16 10.84 3.15
CA SER A 126 29.11 10.45 2.11
C SER A 126 29.02 8.97 1.79
N ILE A 127 29.43 8.62 0.57
CA ILE A 127 29.54 7.25 0.08
C ILE A 127 30.88 7.13 -0.63
N ASP A 128 31.73 6.23 -0.14
CA ASP A 128 33.03 5.96 -0.69
C ASP A 128 33.12 4.52 -1.18
N LYS A 129 33.58 4.32 -2.40
CA LYS A 129 33.80 2.98 -2.95
C LYS A 129 35.13 2.42 -2.46
N ILE A 130 35.07 1.37 -1.64
CA ILE A 130 36.25 0.72 -1.08
C ILE A 130 36.86 -0.28 -2.10
N GLN A 131 35.99 -1.06 -2.76
CA GLN A 131 36.43 -2.15 -3.63
C GLN A 131 35.42 -2.40 -4.76
N ASN A 132 35.95 -2.65 -5.95
CA ASN A 132 35.13 -3.11 -7.07
C ASN A 132 34.56 -4.51 -6.81
N ASN A 133 33.47 -4.82 -7.46
CA ASN A 133 32.88 -6.15 -7.40
C ASN A 133 33.87 -7.27 -7.75
N LYS A 134 33.92 -8.29 -6.89
CA LYS A 134 34.69 -9.53 -7.13
C LYS A 134 33.79 -10.77 -7.27
N ASN A 135 32.47 -10.61 -7.10
CA ASN A 135 31.53 -11.72 -7.15
C ASN A 135 31.05 -11.97 -8.58
N TYR A 136 31.24 -13.16 -9.05
CA TYR A 136 30.91 -13.58 -10.41
C TYR A 136 29.44 -13.34 -10.78
N PHE A 137 28.50 -13.58 -9.86
CA PHE A 137 27.09 -13.36 -10.10
C PHE A 137 26.75 -11.88 -10.30
N TYR A 138 27.33 -10.97 -9.51
CA TYR A 138 27.16 -9.54 -9.70
C TYR A 138 27.83 -9.04 -10.98
N THR A 139 28.93 -9.63 -11.38
CA THR A 139 29.58 -9.32 -12.68
C THR A 139 28.64 -9.67 -13.82
N ILE A 140 28.05 -10.86 -13.82
CA ILE A 140 27.01 -11.23 -14.82
C ILE A 140 25.85 -10.25 -14.79
N LYS A 141 25.33 -9.93 -13.59
CA LYS A 141 24.23 -8.97 -13.44
C LYS A 141 24.58 -7.62 -14.07
N ASN A 142 25.75 -7.07 -13.79
CA ASN A 142 26.21 -5.80 -14.36
C ASN A 142 26.29 -5.84 -15.88
N ILE A 143 26.84 -6.92 -16.46
CA ILE A 143 26.91 -7.09 -17.91
C ILE A 143 25.50 -7.10 -18.53
N LEU A 144 24.54 -7.82 -17.91
CA LEU A 144 23.17 -7.90 -18.41
C LEU A 144 22.45 -6.55 -18.35
N TYR A 145 22.62 -5.78 -17.27
CA TYR A 145 22.03 -4.45 -17.14
C TYR A 145 22.66 -3.45 -18.10
N LYS A 146 23.99 -3.45 -18.24
CA LYS A 146 24.70 -2.57 -19.17
C LYS A 146 24.29 -2.82 -20.63
N LYS A 147 24.01 -4.08 -21.00
CA LYS A 147 23.55 -4.42 -22.36
C LYS A 147 22.26 -3.72 -22.76
N ILE A 148 21.36 -3.45 -21.81
CA ILE A 148 20.04 -2.89 -22.06
C ILE A 148 19.91 -1.41 -21.70
N GLU A 149 20.95 -0.80 -21.15
CA GLU A 149 20.92 0.56 -20.58
C GLU A 149 20.42 1.60 -21.58
N ASN A 150 20.82 1.50 -22.83
CA ASN A 150 20.49 2.46 -23.90
C ASN A 150 19.22 2.06 -24.69
N MET A 151 18.51 1.00 -24.29
CA MET A 151 17.29 0.57 -24.98
C MET A 151 16.08 1.35 -24.48
N LYS A 152 15.19 1.77 -25.38
CA LYS A 152 13.92 2.45 -25.04
C LYS A 152 13.00 1.57 -24.18
N SER A 153 13.03 0.25 -24.40
CA SER A 153 12.25 -0.73 -23.66
C SER A 153 12.97 -1.33 -22.45
N SER A 154 14.10 -0.71 -22.02
CA SER A 154 14.94 -1.27 -20.93
C SER A 154 14.16 -1.59 -19.67
N ASP A 155 13.21 -0.74 -19.25
CA ASP A 155 12.43 -0.91 -18.03
C ASP A 155 11.49 -2.14 -18.10
N TYR A 156 10.96 -2.44 -19.28
CA TYR A 156 10.18 -3.67 -19.49
C TYR A 156 11.06 -4.90 -19.51
N ILE A 157 12.25 -4.82 -20.12
CA ILE A 157 13.21 -5.91 -20.09
C ILE A 157 13.65 -6.21 -18.66
N LYS A 158 13.99 -5.18 -17.86
CA LYS A 158 14.31 -5.33 -16.44
C LYS A 158 13.15 -5.96 -15.66
N THR A 159 11.92 -5.50 -15.89
CA THR A 159 10.73 -5.96 -15.19
C THR A 159 10.38 -7.41 -15.53
N LEU A 160 10.39 -7.78 -16.82
CA LEU A 160 9.95 -9.10 -17.30
C LEU A 160 11.05 -10.18 -17.23
N LEU A 161 12.33 -9.80 -17.36
CA LEU A 161 13.45 -10.75 -17.35
C LEU A 161 14.29 -10.70 -16.08
N PHE A 162 14.41 -9.54 -15.42
CA PHE A 162 15.34 -9.39 -14.28
C PHE A 162 14.64 -9.23 -12.93
N CYS A 163 13.30 -9.42 -12.87
CA CYS A 163 12.53 -9.27 -11.64
C CYS A 163 12.65 -7.86 -11.00
N ASP A 164 13.06 -6.86 -11.77
CA ASP A 164 13.27 -5.51 -11.29
C ASP A 164 11.99 -4.67 -11.45
N ASN A 165 11.78 -3.73 -10.54
CA ASN A 165 10.59 -2.88 -10.52
C ASN A 165 10.88 -1.49 -11.09
N SER A 166 11.39 -1.44 -12.32
CA SER A 166 11.89 -0.23 -12.97
C SER A 166 10.82 0.65 -13.63
N LEU A 167 9.59 0.15 -13.83
CA LEU A 167 8.51 0.92 -14.44
C LEU A 167 8.19 2.19 -13.65
N SER A 168 7.69 3.24 -14.31
CA SER A 168 7.26 4.47 -13.66
C SER A 168 6.15 4.22 -12.65
N LYS A 169 6.02 5.11 -11.66
CA LYS A 169 5.01 4.98 -10.59
C LYS A 169 3.59 4.97 -11.15
N ASP A 170 3.29 5.86 -12.09
CA ASP A 170 1.96 5.98 -12.67
C ASP A 170 1.55 4.72 -13.42
N VAL A 171 2.49 4.12 -14.16
CA VAL A 171 2.27 2.85 -14.87
C VAL A 171 2.04 1.71 -13.87
N LYS A 172 2.86 1.59 -12.81
CA LYS A 172 2.67 0.60 -11.75
C LYS A 172 1.32 0.72 -11.06
N ASP A 173 0.92 1.95 -10.73
CA ASP A 173 -0.36 2.22 -10.11
C ASP A 173 -1.53 1.89 -11.05
N SER A 174 -1.42 2.21 -12.34
CA SER A 174 -2.41 1.81 -13.34
C SER A 174 -2.56 0.29 -13.45
N TYR A 175 -1.45 -0.45 -13.46
CA TYR A 175 -1.45 -1.91 -13.50
C TYR A 175 -2.04 -2.52 -12.24
N ARG A 176 -1.79 -1.91 -11.08
CA ARG A 176 -2.38 -2.33 -9.80
C ARG A 176 -3.88 -2.11 -9.78
N ILE A 177 -4.36 -0.92 -10.18
CA ILE A 177 -5.77 -0.57 -10.26
C ILE A 177 -6.51 -1.50 -11.23
N ASN A 178 -5.90 -1.82 -12.36
CA ASN A 178 -6.46 -2.68 -13.38
C ASN A 178 -6.33 -4.18 -13.05
N GLY A 179 -5.66 -4.56 -11.93
CA GLY A 179 -5.49 -5.93 -11.50
C GLY A 179 -4.58 -6.79 -12.40
N ILE A 180 -3.68 -6.14 -13.14
CA ILE A 180 -2.76 -6.78 -14.09
C ILE A 180 -1.29 -6.76 -13.66
N SER A 181 -0.96 -6.21 -12.49
CA SER A 181 0.42 -6.13 -11.98
C SER A 181 1.15 -7.48 -11.97
N HIS A 182 0.42 -8.59 -11.77
CA HIS A 182 1.00 -9.93 -11.74
C HIS A 182 1.57 -10.39 -13.08
N LEU A 183 1.21 -9.73 -14.20
CA LEU A 183 1.74 -9.99 -15.55
C LEU A 183 3.12 -9.37 -15.75
N PHE A 184 3.47 -8.36 -14.94
CA PHE A 184 4.76 -7.65 -14.94
C PHE A 184 5.68 -8.06 -13.78
N SER A 185 5.27 -8.99 -12.98
CA SER A 185 6.11 -9.66 -11.98
C SER A 185 6.44 -11.04 -12.53
N VAL A 186 7.72 -11.44 -12.46
CA VAL A 186 8.12 -12.78 -12.93
C VAL A 186 7.32 -13.83 -12.17
N SER A 187 6.48 -14.53 -12.88
CA SER A 187 5.49 -15.47 -12.37
C SER A 187 5.76 -16.90 -12.89
N GLY A 188 4.97 -17.85 -12.40
CA GLY A 188 5.02 -19.21 -12.90
C GLY A 188 4.82 -19.33 -14.42
N MET A 189 4.12 -18.36 -15.05
CA MET A 189 3.97 -18.32 -16.51
C MET A 189 5.30 -18.03 -17.20
N HIS A 190 6.05 -17.04 -16.74
CA HIS A 190 7.37 -16.69 -17.28
C HIS A 190 8.35 -17.85 -17.12
N ILE A 191 8.39 -18.45 -15.95
CA ILE A 191 9.26 -19.60 -15.66
C ILE A 191 8.90 -20.80 -16.55
N ASN A 192 7.62 -21.12 -16.69
CA ASN A 192 7.19 -22.19 -17.58
C ASN A 192 7.56 -21.91 -19.04
N PHE A 193 7.53 -20.65 -19.47
CA PHE A 193 7.97 -20.28 -20.80
C PHE A 193 9.48 -20.53 -20.99
N PHE A 194 10.33 -20.07 -20.06
CA PHE A 194 11.77 -20.34 -20.09
C PHE A 194 12.10 -21.84 -20.04
N ILE A 195 11.44 -22.56 -19.14
CA ILE A 195 11.55 -24.02 -19.04
C ILE A 195 11.16 -24.68 -20.37
N SER A 196 10.10 -24.24 -21.01
CA SER A 196 9.65 -24.81 -22.29
C SER A 196 10.68 -24.63 -23.39
N ILE A 197 11.31 -23.45 -23.49
CA ILE A 197 12.39 -23.18 -24.44
C ILE A 197 13.59 -24.07 -24.12
N LEU A 198 13.99 -24.16 -22.85
CA LEU A 198 15.12 -24.99 -22.40
C LEU A 198 14.88 -26.47 -22.73
N PHE A 199 13.66 -26.99 -22.42
CA PHE A 199 13.31 -28.38 -22.74
C PHE A 199 13.24 -28.63 -24.26
N TRP A 200 12.73 -27.67 -25.05
CA TRP A 200 12.73 -27.77 -26.49
C TRP A 200 14.15 -27.91 -27.05
N TYR A 201 15.10 -27.11 -26.56
CA TYR A 201 16.50 -27.20 -26.94
C TYR A 201 17.13 -28.52 -26.49
N LEU A 202 16.95 -28.92 -25.22
CA LEU A 202 17.48 -30.16 -24.65
C LEU A 202 16.89 -31.41 -25.33
N ASN A 203 15.68 -31.33 -25.89
CA ASN A 203 15.10 -32.43 -26.64
C ASN A 203 15.84 -32.72 -27.96
N LYS A 204 16.50 -31.71 -28.55
CA LYS A 204 17.30 -31.88 -29.77
C LYS A 204 18.64 -32.55 -29.48
N ILE A 205 19.11 -32.53 -28.25
CA ILE A 205 20.42 -33.07 -27.82
C ILE A 205 20.30 -34.48 -27.22
N THR A 206 19.14 -35.13 -27.34
CA THR A 206 18.86 -36.55 -26.95
C THR A 206 19.32 -36.93 -25.51
N PHE A 207 19.19 -36.01 -24.57
CA PHE A 207 19.51 -36.32 -23.16
C PHE A 207 18.46 -37.18 -22.48
N ASN A 208 18.90 -37.99 -21.52
CA ASN A 208 18.01 -38.69 -20.58
C ASN A 208 17.08 -37.70 -19.86
N LYS A 209 15.83 -38.06 -19.71
CA LYS A 209 14.83 -37.19 -19.05
C LYS A 209 15.26 -36.75 -17.66
N ARG A 210 15.97 -37.58 -16.87
CA ARG A 210 16.48 -37.21 -15.55
C ARG A 210 17.48 -36.05 -15.63
N ILE A 211 18.39 -36.10 -16.61
CA ILE A 211 19.39 -35.07 -16.84
C ILE A 211 18.71 -33.74 -17.20
N LYS A 212 17.65 -33.78 -18.01
CA LYS A 212 16.87 -32.56 -18.36
C LYS A 212 16.25 -31.90 -17.13
N PHE A 213 15.70 -32.66 -16.19
CA PHE A 213 15.16 -32.12 -14.95
C PHE A 213 16.27 -31.51 -14.08
N ILE A 214 17.42 -32.13 -13.97
CA ILE A 214 18.58 -31.60 -13.21
C ILE A 214 19.07 -30.29 -13.83
N ILE A 215 19.25 -30.23 -15.15
CA ILE A 215 19.67 -29.00 -15.86
C ILE A 215 18.64 -27.88 -15.65
N ASN A 216 17.34 -28.20 -15.70
CA ASN A 216 16.28 -27.27 -15.44
C ASN A 216 16.34 -26.69 -14.01
N ASP A 217 16.56 -27.55 -13.01
CA ASP A 217 16.66 -27.11 -11.63
C ASP A 217 17.89 -26.22 -11.38
N ILE A 218 19.03 -26.58 -11.98
CA ILE A 218 20.23 -25.73 -11.98
C ILE A 218 19.94 -24.37 -12.60
N PHE A 219 19.29 -24.35 -13.78
CA PHE A 219 18.91 -23.08 -14.43
C PHE A 219 18.00 -22.21 -13.55
N ILE A 220 16.98 -22.79 -12.93
CA ILE A 220 16.06 -22.04 -12.05
C ILE A 220 16.77 -21.51 -10.82
N ILE A 221 17.68 -22.30 -10.22
CA ILE A 221 18.48 -21.89 -9.04
C ILE A 221 19.40 -20.72 -9.43
N LEU A 222 20.11 -20.81 -10.55
CA LEU A 222 20.98 -19.75 -11.03
C LEU A 222 20.18 -18.47 -11.32
N TYR A 223 19.01 -18.61 -11.94
CA TYR A 223 18.12 -17.49 -12.21
C TYR A 223 17.60 -16.84 -10.91
N LEU A 224 17.25 -17.64 -9.89
CA LEU A 224 16.86 -17.14 -8.57
C LEU A 224 17.99 -16.40 -7.85
N ILE A 225 19.24 -16.85 -7.99
CA ILE A 225 20.41 -16.18 -7.40
C ILE A 225 20.64 -14.81 -8.06
N LEU A 226 20.51 -14.74 -9.38
CA LEU A 226 20.68 -13.48 -10.13
C LEU A 226 19.55 -12.48 -9.89
N PHE A 227 18.30 -12.95 -9.88
CA PHE A 227 17.09 -12.13 -9.86
C PHE A 227 16.08 -12.64 -8.81
N PRO A 228 16.37 -12.46 -7.51
CA PRO A 228 15.52 -12.98 -6.45
C PRO A 228 14.13 -12.32 -6.42
N SER A 229 13.07 -13.14 -6.43
CA SER A 229 11.71 -12.70 -6.17
C SER A 229 10.93 -13.78 -5.41
N ALA A 230 9.91 -13.37 -4.63
CA ALA A 230 9.13 -14.31 -3.83
C ALA A 230 8.35 -15.32 -4.67
N SER A 231 7.83 -14.89 -5.82
CA SER A 231 7.13 -15.76 -6.76
C SER A 231 8.06 -16.77 -7.43
N LEU A 232 9.26 -16.33 -7.84
CA LEU A 232 10.30 -17.21 -8.40
C LEU A 232 10.80 -18.21 -7.36
N PHE A 233 10.99 -17.77 -6.11
CA PHE A 233 11.40 -18.63 -5.01
C PHE A 233 10.42 -19.81 -4.80
N ARG A 234 9.11 -19.53 -4.79
CA ARG A 234 8.09 -20.59 -4.73
C ARG A 234 8.17 -21.53 -5.94
N CYS A 235 8.30 -20.97 -7.15
CA CYS A 235 8.40 -21.77 -8.38
C CYS A 235 9.66 -22.68 -8.37
N ALA A 236 10.77 -22.19 -7.87
CA ALA A 236 12.02 -22.95 -7.78
C ALA A 236 11.87 -24.16 -6.84
N ILE A 237 11.37 -23.95 -5.62
CA ILE A 237 11.13 -25.05 -4.67
C ILE A 237 10.18 -26.08 -5.26
N MET A 238 9.07 -25.59 -5.86
CA MET A 238 8.06 -26.47 -6.44
C MET A 238 8.61 -27.28 -7.63
N SER A 239 9.45 -26.67 -8.49
CA SER A 239 10.12 -27.36 -9.60
C SER A 239 11.06 -28.45 -9.10
N ILE A 240 11.91 -28.14 -8.12
CA ILE A 240 12.84 -29.10 -7.52
C ILE A 240 12.08 -30.28 -6.92
N LEU A 241 10.97 -30.04 -6.20
CA LEU A 241 10.15 -31.09 -5.65
C LEU A 241 9.51 -31.99 -6.75
N PHE A 242 9.07 -31.38 -7.87
CA PHE A 242 8.59 -32.16 -9.03
C PHE A 242 9.70 -33.00 -9.67
N SER A 243 10.93 -32.46 -9.77
CA SER A 243 12.09 -33.18 -10.30
C SER A 243 12.45 -34.37 -9.38
N ILE A 244 12.45 -34.18 -8.06
CA ILE A 244 12.67 -35.24 -7.06
C ILE A 244 11.61 -36.31 -7.20
N ASP A 245 10.32 -35.93 -7.31
CA ASP A 245 9.22 -36.89 -7.49
C ASP A 245 9.39 -37.72 -8.76
N PHE A 246 9.77 -37.08 -9.87
CA PHE A 246 10.01 -37.74 -11.14
C PHE A 246 11.21 -38.68 -11.14
N ILE A 247 12.36 -38.21 -10.62
CA ILE A 247 13.64 -38.96 -10.60
C ILE A 247 13.52 -40.21 -9.71
N PHE A 248 12.94 -40.04 -8.52
CA PHE A 248 12.81 -41.12 -7.52
C PHE A 248 11.49 -41.90 -7.63
N LYS A 249 10.61 -41.52 -8.58
CA LYS A 249 9.29 -42.15 -8.80
C LYS A 249 8.45 -42.25 -7.51
N LEU A 250 8.39 -41.17 -6.72
CA LEU A 250 7.72 -41.15 -5.41
C LEU A 250 6.19 -41.15 -5.55
N LYS A 251 5.66 -40.69 -6.68
CA LYS A 251 4.21 -40.56 -6.98
C LYS A 251 3.48 -39.66 -5.99
N ILE A 252 4.08 -38.52 -5.65
CA ILE A 252 3.49 -37.52 -4.75
C ILE A 252 2.37 -36.76 -5.48
N LYS A 253 1.24 -36.53 -4.81
CA LYS A 253 0.16 -35.72 -5.41
C LYS A 253 0.59 -34.25 -5.52
N LYS A 254 0.16 -33.57 -6.60
CA LYS A 254 0.48 -32.14 -6.84
C LYS A 254 0.12 -31.23 -5.66
N ILE A 255 -0.96 -31.55 -4.97
CA ILE A 255 -1.41 -30.80 -3.79
C ILE A 255 -0.41 -30.97 -2.61
N ASP A 256 0.13 -32.16 -2.40
CA ASP A 256 1.09 -32.44 -1.34
C ASP A 256 2.46 -31.80 -1.66
N ILE A 257 2.86 -31.74 -2.96
CA ILE A 257 4.02 -30.97 -3.41
C ILE A 257 3.85 -29.49 -3.06
N LEU A 258 2.65 -28.92 -3.25
CA LEU A 258 2.38 -27.53 -2.89
C LEU A 258 2.49 -27.30 -1.36
N PHE A 259 1.97 -28.21 -0.53
CA PHE A 259 2.15 -28.14 0.92
C PHE A 259 3.63 -28.27 1.34
N LEU A 260 4.38 -29.18 0.71
CA LEU A 260 5.83 -29.27 0.92
C LEU A 260 6.56 -27.97 0.47
N THR A 261 6.10 -27.34 -0.61
CA THR A 261 6.64 -26.04 -1.05
C THR A 261 6.45 -24.97 0.02
N LEU A 262 5.28 -24.89 0.65
CA LEU A 262 5.04 -23.96 1.75
C LEU A 262 5.93 -24.28 2.95
N LEU A 263 6.01 -25.55 3.34
CA LEU A 263 6.84 -26.03 4.43
C LEU A 263 8.30 -25.61 4.28
N PHE A 264 8.91 -25.91 3.13
CA PHE A 264 10.31 -25.54 2.87
C PHE A 264 10.46 -24.01 2.75
N SER A 265 9.49 -23.32 2.20
CA SER A 265 9.53 -21.85 2.11
C SER A 265 9.58 -21.19 3.49
N ILE A 266 8.78 -21.65 4.44
CA ILE A 266 8.73 -21.16 5.82
C ILE A 266 10.05 -21.47 6.53
N ILE A 267 10.57 -22.69 6.39
CA ILE A 267 11.84 -23.11 7.03
C ILE A 267 13.01 -22.23 6.54
N ILE A 268 13.07 -21.90 5.23
CA ILE A 268 14.15 -21.10 4.65
C ILE A 268 13.96 -19.61 5.00
N ASN A 269 12.75 -19.11 4.91
CA ASN A 269 12.42 -17.72 5.20
C ASN A 269 11.07 -17.60 5.91
N PRO A 270 11.04 -17.49 7.24
CA PRO A 270 9.80 -17.36 8.02
C PRO A 270 8.93 -16.18 7.59
N PHE A 271 9.54 -15.08 7.12
CA PHE A 271 8.80 -13.88 6.71
C PHE A 271 8.14 -13.97 5.32
N ILE A 272 8.35 -15.08 4.58
CA ILE A 272 7.80 -15.21 3.22
C ILE A 272 6.27 -15.17 3.19
N ILE A 273 5.63 -15.58 4.28
CA ILE A 273 4.17 -15.58 4.41
C ILE A 273 3.54 -14.18 4.47
N TYR A 274 4.35 -13.13 4.66
CA TYR A 274 3.92 -11.73 4.64
C TYR A 274 4.15 -11.06 3.29
N ASP A 275 4.82 -11.73 2.35
CA ASP A 275 5.00 -11.21 0.99
C ASP A 275 3.72 -11.42 0.16
N LEU A 276 3.11 -10.31 -0.28
CA LEU A 276 1.86 -10.35 -1.03
C LEU A 276 1.99 -11.13 -2.35
N GLY A 277 3.12 -11.00 -3.05
CA GLY A 277 3.39 -11.74 -4.28
C GLY A 277 3.42 -13.25 -4.04
N TYR A 278 4.03 -13.68 -2.93
CA TYR A 278 4.03 -15.08 -2.51
C TYR A 278 2.62 -15.57 -2.19
N ILE A 279 1.84 -14.79 -1.39
CA ILE A 279 0.48 -15.16 -0.98
C ILE A 279 -0.43 -15.35 -2.20
N TYR A 280 -0.47 -14.35 -3.10
CA TYR A 280 -1.28 -14.45 -4.33
C TYR A 280 -0.86 -15.65 -5.18
N SER A 281 0.46 -15.82 -5.40
CA SER A 281 0.99 -16.91 -6.20
C SER A 281 0.66 -18.28 -5.61
N TYR A 282 0.73 -18.42 -4.27
CA TYR A 282 0.43 -19.67 -3.57
C TYR A 282 -1.06 -20.01 -3.63
N ILE A 283 -1.93 -19.06 -3.27
CA ILE A 283 -3.39 -19.30 -3.21
C ILE A 283 -3.96 -19.57 -4.60
N VAL A 284 -3.58 -18.80 -5.61
CA VAL A 284 -4.05 -19.06 -6.99
C VAL A 284 -3.59 -20.43 -7.45
N THR A 285 -2.33 -20.82 -7.21
CA THR A 285 -1.81 -22.14 -7.58
C THR A 285 -2.58 -23.27 -6.87
N PHE A 286 -2.92 -23.09 -5.59
CA PHE A 286 -3.71 -24.07 -4.83
C PHE A 286 -5.06 -24.36 -5.52
N PHE A 287 -5.82 -23.31 -5.88
CA PHE A 287 -7.11 -23.47 -6.52
C PHE A 287 -7.02 -23.95 -7.97
N LEU A 288 -5.93 -23.60 -8.70
CA LEU A 288 -5.66 -24.17 -10.02
C LEU A 288 -5.37 -25.69 -9.94
N ILE A 289 -4.63 -26.15 -8.93
CA ILE A 289 -4.38 -27.58 -8.71
C ILE A 289 -5.69 -28.31 -8.39
N LEU A 290 -6.54 -27.75 -7.55
CA LEU A 290 -7.87 -28.31 -7.27
C LEU A 290 -8.73 -28.39 -8.53
N SER A 291 -8.61 -27.44 -9.45
CA SER A 291 -9.33 -27.39 -10.71
C SER A 291 -8.70 -28.23 -11.82
N SER A 292 -7.57 -28.88 -11.58
CA SER A 292 -6.75 -29.50 -12.65
C SER A 292 -7.50 -30.52 -13.50
N ASN A 293 -8.38 -31.34 -12.89
CA ASN A 293 -9.19 -32.33 -13.62
C ASN A 293 -10.22 -31.66 -14.55
N LYS A 294 -10.79 -30.53 -14.13
CA LYS A 294 -11.73 -29.75 -14.94
C LYS A 294 -11.01 -29.06 -16.10
N LEU A 295 -9.85 -28.47 -15.80
CA LEU A 295 -9.02 -27.79 -16.80
C LEU A 295 -8.54 -28.72 -17.92
N LYS A 296 -8.25 -29.97 -17.62
CA LYS A 296 -7.85 -30.97 -18.65
C LYS A 296 -8.93 -31.22 -19.74
N LYS A 297 -10.20 -31.07 -19.35
CA LYS A 297 -11.35 -31.33 -20.24
C LYS A 297 -11.78 -30.09 -21.08
N MET A 298 -11.17 -28.93 -20.86
CA MET A 298 -11.54 -27.67 -21.50
C MET A 298 -10.68 -27.41 -22.73
N ASN A 299 -11.29 -26.80 -23.78
CA ASN A 299 -10.54 -26.22 -24.88
C ASN A 299 -9.70 -25.00 -24.47
N ARG A 300 -8.82 -24.52 -25.36
CA ARG A 300 -7.89 -23.42 -25.04
C ARG A 300 -8.61 -22.16 -24.58
N LEU A 301 -9.63 -21.68 -25.28
CA LEU A 301 -10.34 -20.45 -24.95
C LEU A 301 -11.10 -20.57 -23.63
N SER A 302 -11.88 -21.64 -23.46
CA SER A 302 -12.59 -21.88 -22.19
C SER A 302 -11.65 -22.01 -21.00
N LYS A 303 -10.43 -22.55 -21.22
CA LYS A 303 -9.41 -22.64 -20.16
C LYS A 303 -8.91 -21.27 -19.75
N ILE A 304 -8.61 -20.35 -20.69
CA ILE A 304 -8.17 -18.98 -20.41
C ILE A 304 -9.26 -18.24 -19.61
N ILE A 305 -10.50 -18.28 -20.10
CA ILE A 305 -11.64 -17.64 -19.41
C ILE A 305 -11.81 -18.18 -18.00
N TYR A 306 -11.81 -19.52 -17.85
CA TYR A 306 -11.98 -20.15 -16.54
C TYR A 306 -10.85 -19.79 -15.56
N ILE A 307 -9.59 -19.80 -16.00
CA ILE A 307 -8.44 -19.43 -15.16
C ILE A 307 -8.54 -17.96 -14.75
N SER A 308 -8.89 -17.05 -15.66
CA SER A 308 -9.03 -15.61 -15.36
C SER A 308 -10.13 -15.37 -14.33
N ILE A 309 -11.31 -15.98 -14.50
CA ILE A 309 -12.42 -15.85 -13.53
C ILE A 309 -12.05 -16.48 -12.17
N LEU A 310 -11.48 -17.68 -12.18
CA LEU A 310 -11.08 -18.36 -10.93
C LEU A 310 -10.03 -17.56 -10.18
N SER A 311 -8.97 -17.11 -10.87
CA SER A 311 -7.91 -16.31 -10.26
C SER A 311 -8.45 -15.00 -9.70
N PHE A 312 -9.37 -14.34 -10.39
CA PHE A 312 -10.05 -13.14 -9.90
C PHE A 312 -10.83 -13.42 -8.61
N ILE A 313 -11.75 -14.41 -8.62
CA ILE A 313 -12.57 -14.75 -7.46
C ILE A 313 -11.69 -15.09 -6.24
N VAL A 314 -10.65 -15.88 -6.46
CA VAL A 314 -9.72 -16.31 -5.40
C VAL A 314 -8.89 -15.15 -4.85
N SER A 315 -8.59 -14.14 -5.67
CA SER A 315 -7.80 -12.97 -5.26
C SER A 315 -8.61 -11.92 -4.51
N ILE A 316 -9.94 -11.87 -4.68
CA ILE A 316 -10.82 -10.84 -4.09
C ILE A 316 -10.56 -10.60 -2.59
N PRO A 317 -10.52 -11.61 -1.69
CA PRO A 317 -10.38 -11.34 -0.26
C PRO A 317 -9.07 -10.67 0.11
N ILE A 318 -7.97 -11.08 -0.54
CA ILE A 318 -6.63 -10.51 -0.31
C ILE A 318 -6.59 -9.07 -0.86
N THR A 319 -7.18 -8.85 -2.04
CA THR A 319 -7.25 -7.54 -2.68
C THR A 319 -8.07 -6.57 -1.83
N ILE A 320 -9.26 -6.97 -1.36
CA ILE A 320 -10.09 -6.13 -0.48
C ILE A 320 -9.37 -5.84 0.84
N TYR A 321 -8.65 -6.81 1.40
CA TYR A 321 -7.95 -6.63 2.69
C TYR A 321 -6.81 -5.61 2.59
N ASN A 322 -6.09 -5.57 1.46
CA ASN A 322 -4.89 -4.73 1.29
C ASN A 322 -5.13 -3.43 0.52
N SER A 323 -6.03 -3.45 -0.48
CA SER A 323 -6.27 -2.31 -1.39
C SER A 323 -7.65 -1.68 -1.22
N TYR A 324 -8.57 -2.33 -0.49
CA TYR A 324 -9.94 -1.87 -0.22
C TYR A 324 -10.79 -1.64 -1.47
N GLU A 325 -10.32 -2.07 -2.62
CA GLU A 325 -10.94 -1.82 -3.92
C GLU A 325 -10.73 -3.02 -4.84
N VAL A 326 -11.74 -3.33 -5.64
CA VAL A 326 -11.70 -4.36 -6.68
C VAL A 326 -12.16 -3.74 -7.98
N ASN A 327 -11.39 -3.92 -9.04
CA ASN A 327 -11.77 -3.49 -10.37
C ASN A 327 -12.32 -4.69 -11.17
N ILE A 328 -13.61 -4.67 -11.52
CA ILE A 328 -14.27 -5.79 -12.22
C ILE A 328 -13.72 -5.96 -13.63
N ILE A 329 -13.30 -4.89 -14.29
CA ILE A 329 -12.77 -4.96 -15.65
C ILE A 329 -11.49 -5.80 -15.74
N SER A 330 -10.82 -6.04 -14.60
CA SER A 330 -9.61 -6.86 -14.54
C SER A 330 -9.80 -8.27 -15.09
N VAL A 331 -11.00 -8.84 -14.98
CA VAL A 331 -11.31 -10.16 -15.57
C VAL A 331 -11.18 -10.12 -17.08
N LEU A 332 -11.81 -9.11 -17.71
CA LEU A 332 -11.74 -8.93 -19.17
C LEU A 332 -10.31 -8.63 -19.61
N LEU A 333 -9.63 -7.70 -18.90
CA LEU A 333 -8.24 -7.38 -19.19
C LEU A 333 -7.35 -8.62 -19.14
N ASN A 334 -7.51 -9.48 -18.15
CA ASN A 334 -6.72 -10.71 -18.05
C ASN A 334 -7.01 -11.70 -19.17
N ILE A 335 -8.25 -11.81 -19.65
CA ILE A 335 -8.59 -12.68 -20.79
C ILE A 335 -7.83 -12.26 -22.05
N PHE A 336 -7.67 -10.95 -22.29
CA PHE A 336 -6.97 -10.44 -23.47
C PHE A 336 -5.46 -10.26 -23.24
N LEU A 337 -5.06 -9.66 -22.12
CA LEU A 337 -3.66 -9.29 -21.90
C LEU A 337 -2.77 -10.49 -21.53
N VAL A 338 -3.29 -11.51 -20.83
CA VAL A 338 -2.49 -12.71 -20.53
C VAL A 338 -1.98 -13.38 -21.81
N PRO A 339 -2.79 -13.67 -22.86
CA PRO A 339 -2.28 -14.17 -24.11
C PRO A 339 -1.34 -13.22 -24.84
N ILE A 340 -1.64 -11.92 -24.88
CA ILE A 340 -0.78 -10.92 -25.55
C ILE A 340 0.59 -10.89 -24.91
N ILE A 341 0.65 -10.81 -23.59
CA ILE A 341 1.92 -10.77 -22.87
C ILE A 341 2.68 -12.08 -23.00
N SER A 342 2.00 -13.23 -22.87
CA SER A 342 2.68 -14.54 -22.90
C SER A 342 3.12 -14.99 -24.31
N ILE A 343 2.41 -14.59 -25.35
CA ILE A 343 2.66 -15.07 -26.72
C ILE A 343 3.43 -14.03 -27.55
N ILE A 344 3.24 -12.73 -27.27
CA ILE A 344 3.84 -11.65 -28.06
C ILE A 344 4.92 -10.94 -27.26
N ILE A 345 4.55 -10.27 -26.15
CA ILE A 345 5.47 -9.36 -25.44
C ILE A 345 6.64 -10.13 -24.82
N LEU A 346 6.40 -11.21 -24.10
CA LEU A 346 7.47 -11.96 -23.43
C LEU A 346 8.45 -12.59 -24.43
N PRO A 347 8.03 -13.28 -25.51
CA PRO A 347 8.94 -13.75 -26.55
C PRO A 347 9.70 -12.59 -27.22
N LEU A 348 9.00 -11.51 -27.56
CA LEU A 348 9.62 -10.33 -28.16
C LEU A 348 10.65 -9.68 -27.22
N THR A 349 10.37 -9.64 -25.91
CA THR A 349 11.33 -9.15 -24.90
C THR A 349 12.61 -9.96 -24.91
N ILE A 350 12.53 -11.31 -25.03
CA ILE A 350 13.72 -12.17 -25.11
C ILE A 350 14.47 -11.93 -26.43
N VAL A 351 13.73 -11.84 -27.54
CA VAL A 351 14.34 -11.57 -28.85
C VAL A 351 15.04 -10.20 -28.85
N THR A 352 14.40 -9.17 -28.31
CA THR A 352 14.97 -7.83 -28.18
C THR A 352 16.23 -7.83 -27.29
N PHE A 353 16.18 -8.57 -26.17
CA PHE A 353 17.33 -8.72 -25.30
C PHE A 353 18.54 -9.34 -26.02
N ILE A 354 18.31 -10.32 -26.91
CA ILE A 354 19.37 -10.95 -27.71
C ILE A 354 19.78 -10.04 -28.87
N PHE A 355 18.80 -9.51 -29.60
CA PHE A 355 18.94 -8.69 -30.80
C PHE A 355 18.31 -7.30 -30.62
N PRO A 356 19.09 -6.29 -30.19
CA PRO A 356 18.60 -4.93 -29.90
C PRO A 356 17.85 -4.23 -31.03
N ILE A 357 18.01 -4.70 -32.27
CA ILE A 357 17.33 -4.16 -33.47
C ILE A 357 15.78 -4.15 -33.31
N PHE A 358 15.23 -5.04 -32.48
CA PHE A 358 13.80 -5.14 -32.21
C PHE A 358 13.31 -4.18 -31.11
N ASP A 359 14.18 -3.34 -30.52
CA ASP A 359 13.83 -2.45 -29.40
C ASP A 359 12.65 -1.49 -29.74
N ASN A 360 12.66 -0.88 -30.93
CA ASN A 360 11.57 0.00 -31.34
C ASN A 360 10.22 -0.75 -31.45
N VAL A 361 10.25 -2.03 -31.85
CA VAL A 361 9.03 -2.84 -31.96
C VAL A 361 8.51 -3.19 -30.57
N LEU A 362 9.38 -3.61 -29.65
CA LEU A 362 8.99 -3.89 -28.27
C LEU A 362 8.46 -2.62 -27.60
N PHE A 363 9.14 -1.48 -27.78
CA PHE A 363 8.72 -0.20 -27.24
C PHE A 363 7.33 0.21 -27.73
N LEU A 364 7.01 0.00 -29.01
CA LEU A 364 5.67 0.27 -29.55
C LEU A 364 4.60 -0.55 -28.84
N PHE A 365 4.80 -1.86 -28.65
CA PHE A 365 3.82 -2.72 -27.97
C PHE A 365 3.67 -2.35 -26.49
N THR A 366 4.77 -2.04 -25.82
CA THR A 366 4.73 -1.69 -24.38
C THR A 366 4.12 -0.31 -24.13
N SER A 367 4.41 0.68 -24.97
CA SER A 367 3.80 2.03 -24.86
C SER A 367 2.31 2.01 -25.18
N LEU A 368 1.87 1.19 -26.14
CA LEU A 368 0.45 0.98 -26.40
C LEU A 368 -0.26 0.37 -25.18
N LEU A 369 0.35 -0.62 -24.57
CA LEU A 369 -0.19 -1.28 -23.37
C LEU A 369 -0.25 -0.34 -22.17
N GLU A 370 0.78 0.52 -21.97
CA GLU A 370 0.76 1.59 -20.97
C GLU A 370 -0.40 2.56 -21.19
N SER A 371 -0.52 3.07 -22.42
CA SER A 371 -1.58 4.01 -22.78
C SER A 371 -2.97 3.45 -22.52
N ILE A 372 -3.21 2.20 -22.91
CA ILE A 372 -4.47 1.49 -22.65
C ILE A 372 -4.70 1.35 -21.15
N SER A 373 -3.68 0.95 -20.40
CA SER A 373 -3.81 0.76 -18.95
C SER A 373 -4.05 2.06 -18.21
N LEU A 374 -3.32 3.12 -18.55
CA LEU A 374 -3.50 4.45 -17.99
C LEU A 374 -4.91 5.00 -18.28
N PHE A 375 -5.41 4.79 -19.50
CA PHE A 375 -6.78 5.19 -19.85
C PHE A 375 -7.82 4.44 -19.03
N ILE A 376 -7.74 3.10 -18.97
CA ILE A 376 -8.71 2.26 -18.25
C ILE A 376 -8.65 2.54 -16.74
N SER A 377 -7.47 2.79 -16.18
CA SER A 377 -7.32 3.08 -14.75
C SER A 377 -8.06 4.33 -14.27
N LYS A 378 -8.38 5.25 -15.20
CA LYS A 378 -9.17 6.47 -14.92
C LYS A 378 -10.69 6.23 -14.92
N ILE A 379 -11.15 5.05 -15.34
CA ILE A 379 -12.59 4.71 -15.39
C ILE A 379 -13.05 4.25 -14.02
N ASP A 380 -13.79 5.11 -13.30
CA ASP A 380 -14.20 4.84 -11.92
C ASP A 380 -15.38 3.87 -11.79
N ILE A 381 -16.26 3.80 -12.81
CA ILE A 381 -17.48 2.97 -12.76
C ILE A 381 -17.19 1.47 -12.58
N THR A 382 -16.00 1.02 -12.94
CA THR A 382 -15.59 -0.40 -12.82
C THR A 382 -14.98 -0.76 -11.47
N LYS A 383 -14.70 0.25 -10.63
CA LYS A 383 -14.05 0.11 -9.32
C LYS A 383 -15.10 0.00 -8.23
N ILE A 384 -15.05 -1.06 -7.44
CA ILE A 384 -15.92 -1.24 -6.29
C ILE A 384 -15.09 -1.15 -5.02
N ILE A 385 -15.42 -0.18 -4.16
CA ILE A 385 -14.80 0.01 -2.85
C ILE A 385 -15.50 -0.87 -1.84
N PHE A 386 -14.72 -1.64 -1.09
CA PHE A 386 -15.14 -2.49 0.01
C PHE A 386 -14.44 -2.06 1.30
N PRO A 387 -15.12 -2.02 2.44
CA PRO A 387 -14.44 -1.88 3.72
C PRO A 387 -13.53 -3.07 3.98
N LYS A 388 -12.51 -2.87 4.79
CA LYS A 388 -11.56 -3.92 5.22
C LYS A 388 -12.32 -5.05 5.93
N PRO A 389 -12.31 -6.28 5.39
CA PRO A 389 -12.96 -7.41 6.04
C PRO A 389 -12.16 -7.89 7.24
N SER A 390 -12.82 -8.54 8.21
CA SER A 390 -12.11 -9.28 9.25
C SER A 390 -11.45 -10.54 8.67
N ILE A 391 -10.39 -11.01 9.32
CA ILE A 391 -9.70 -12.26 8.93
C ILE A 391 -10.66 -13.45 8.95
N ILE A 392 -11.61 -13.47 9.89
CA ILE A 392 -12.63 -14.52 9.99
C ILE A 392 -13.47 -14.60 8.70
N ILE A 393 -13.90 -13.46 8.18
CA ILE A 393 -14.67 -13.40 6.91
C ILE A 393 -13.82 -13.91 5.74
N ILE A 394 -12.53 -13.61 5.69
CA ILE A 394 -11.61 -14.12 4.66
C ILE A 394 -11.51 -15.64 4.74
N VAL A 395 -11.36 -16.19 5.94
CA VAL A 395 -11.30 -17.64 6.15
C VAL A 395 -12.60 -18.31 5.70
N ILE A 396 -13.76 -17.77 6.11
CA ILE A 396 -15.08 -18.27 5.69
C ILE A 396 -15.20 -18.24 4.16
N TYR A 397 -14.77 -17.16 3.53
CA TYR A 397 -14.81 -17.01 2.07
C TYR A 397 -14.02 -18.13 1.37
N TYR A 398 -12.79 -18.45 1.82
CA TYR A 398 -12.00 -19.52 1.23
C TYR A 398 -12.58 -20.91 1.51
N LEU A 399 -13.16 -21.14 2.69
CA LEU A 399 -13.87 -22.37 2.98
C LEU A 399 -15.07 -22.56 2.04
N VAL A 400 -15.85 -21.51 1.79
CA VAL A 400 -16.98 -21.56 0.85
C VAL A 400 -16.50 -21.89 -0.58
N ILE A 401 -15.38 -21.32 -1.05
CA ILE A 401 -14.81 -21.70 -2.34
C ILE A 401 -14.46 -23.18 -2.36
N ILE A 402 -13.81 -23.71 -1.32
CA ILE A 402 -13.46 -25.14 -1.25
C ILE A 402 -14.71 -26.01 -1.30
N PHE A 403 -15.77 -25.69 -0.55
CA PHE A 403 -17.03 -26.41 -0.59
C PHE A 403 -17.75 -26.30 -1.94
N SER A 404 -17.55 -25.20 -2.68
CA SER A 404 -18.14 -25.02 -4.03
C SER A 404 -17.65 -26.01 -5.07
N TYR A 405 -16.49 -26.64 -4.86
CA TYR A 405 -16.01 -27.74 -5.70
C TYR A 405 -16.87 -28.99 -5.56
N ARG A 406 -17.51 -29.17 -4.42
CA ARG A 406 -18.45 -30.28 -4.17
C ARG A 406 -19.85 -29.94 -4.71
N ASN A 407 -20.32 -28.70 -4.45
CA ASN A 407 -21.63 -28.25 -4.90
C ASN A 407 -21.56 -26.77 -5.30
N ARG A 408 -21.83 -26.44 -6.58
CA ARG A 408 -21.77 -25.08 -7.13
C ARG A 408 -22.75 -24.09 -6.47
N LYS A 409 -23.82 -24.56 -5.81
CA LYS A 409 -24.76 -23.71 -5.09
C LYS A 409 -24.08 -22.86 -4.01
N TYR A 410 -22.96 -23.34 -3.43
CA TYR A 410 -22.18 -22.56 -2.46
C TYR A 410 -21.55 -21.30 -3.05
N LEU A 411 -21.40 -21.17 -4.37
CA LEU A 411 -20.94 -19.92 -5.00
C LEU A 411 -21.88 -18.74 -4.72
N LEU A 412 -23.19 -18.98 -4.53
CA LEU A 412 -24.14 -17.95 -4.14
C LEU A 412 -23.80 -17.34 -2.77
N ILE A 413 -23.26 -18.14 -1.85
CA ILE A 413 -22.84 -17.66 -0.54
C ILE A 413 -21.72 -16.62 -0.67
N ILE A 414 -20.82 -16.75 -1.66
CA ILE A 414 -19.77 -15.76 -1.93
C ILE A 414 -20.40 -14.41 -2.30
N VAL A 415 -21.44 -14.42 -3.12
CA VAL A 415 -22.14 -13.19 -3.52
C VAL A 415 -22.75 -12.53 -2.29
N PHE A 416 -23.43 -13.30 -1.42
CA PHE A 416 -24.01 -12.77 -0.17
C PHE A 416 -22.95 -12.26 0.80
N LEU A 417 -21.79 -12.94 0.92
CA LEU A 417 -20.67 -12.48 1.74
C LEU A 417 -20.12 -11.15 1.22
N LEU A 418 -19.87 -11.03 -0.08
CA LEU A 418 -19.39 -9.80 -0.69
C LEU A 418 -20.43 -8.68 -0.55
N MET A 419 -21.71 -8.98 -0.75
CA MET A 419 -22.80 -8.03 -0.53
C MET A 419 -22.86 -7.56 0.93
N GLY A 420 -22.71 -8.48 1.89
CA GLY A 420 -22.67 -8.17 3.32
C GLY A 420 -21.49 -7.25 3.67
N ILE A 421 -20.28 -7.53 3.16
CA ILE A 421 -19.11 -6.66 3.33
C ILE A 421 -19.40 -5.28 2.71
N TYR A 422 -19.95 -5.24 1.49
CA TYR A 422 -20.28 -4.01 0.78
C TYR A 422 -21.29 -3.15 1.51
N MET A 423 -22.31 -3.77 2.12
CA MET A 423 -23.39 -3.07 2.84
C MET A 423 -23.05 -2.69 4.28
N TYR A 424 -21.98 -3.28 4.85
CA TYR A 424 -21.59 -3.05 6.25
C TYR A 424 -21.49 -1.56 6.66
N PRO A 425 -20.91 -0.63 5.86
CA PRO A 425 -20.84 0.78 6.22
C PRO A 425 -22.22 1.46 6.37
N TYR A 426 -23.22 0.99 5.63
CA TYR A 426 -24.61 1.48 5.69
C TYR A 426 -25.39 0.94 6.88
N LEU A 427 -24.93 -0.17 7.46
CA LEU A 427 -25.52 -0.78 8.67
C LEU A 427 -24.81 -0.31 9.95
N ASN A 428 -23.67 0.37 9.83
CA ASN A 428 -22.87 0.81 10.96
C ASN A 428 -23.40 2.12 11.52
N SER A 429 -24.06 2.07 12.67
CA SER A 429 -24.69 3.19 13.37
C SER A 429 -23.73 4.07 14.17
N SER A 430 -22.41 3.89 14.06
CA SER A 430 -21.44 4.72 14.79
C SER A 430 -21.21 6.07 14.12
N PHE A 431 -21.23 7.14 14.91
CA PHE A 431 -20.69 8.44 14.55
C PHE A 431 -19.19 8.46 14.84
N LYS A 432 -18.38 9.06 13.98
CA LYS A 432 -16.94 9.15 14.17
C LYS A 432 -16.43 10.52 13.79
N VAL A 433 -15.50 11.03 14.58
CA VAL A 433 -14.57 12.11 14.21
C VAL A 433 -13.17 11.53 14.24
N VAL A 434 -12.44 11.66 13.16
CA VAL A 434 -11.06 11.14 13.05
C VAL A 434 -10.14 12.29 12.69
N MET A 435 -9.19 12.59 13.56
CA MET A 435 -8.07 13.47 13.29
C MET A 435 -6.93 12.64 12.71
N PHE A 436 -6.46 12.99 11.52
CA PHE A 436 -5.31 12.34 10.89
C PHE A 436 -4.00 12.97 11.39
N ASP A 437 -2.97 12.16 11.53
CA ASP A 437 -1.61 12.64 11.64
C ASP A 437 -1.11 12.98 10.23
N VAL A 438 -1.18 14.25 9.88
CA VAL A 438 -0.72 14.80 8.59
C VAL A 438 0.67 15.42 8.68
N GLY A 439 1.32 15.30 9.83
CA GLY A 439 2.54 16.06 10.14
C GLY A 439 2.17 17.47 10.55
N GLU A 440 2.72 18.46 9.88
CA GLU A 440 2.23 19.85 10.01
C GLU A 440 0.92 20.00 9.25
N GLY A 441 -0.03 20.74 9.83
CA GLY A 441 -1.31 21.00 9.22
C GLY A 441 -2.49 20.23 9.83
N ASP A 442 -3.65 20.36 9.22
CA ASP A 442 -4.92 19.82 9.71
C ASP A 442 -5.57 18.87 8.69
N SER A 443 -6.18 17.80 9.20
CA SER A 443 -7.15 17.01 8.44
C SER A 443 -8.07 16.22 9.37
N TYR A 444 -9.40 16.37 9.19
CA TYR A 444 -10.41 15.74 10.04
C TYR A 444 -11.52 15.12 9.22
N LEU A 445 -11.88 13.89 9.52
CA LEU A 445 -13.05 13.24 8.96
C LEU A 445 -14.20 13.23 9.97
N ILE A 446 -15.34 13.75 9.59
CA ILE A 446 -16.62 13.57 10.29
C ILE A 446 -17.46 12.57 9.51
N LYS A 447 -17.70 11.39 10.11
CA LYS A 447 -18.50 10.33 9.51
C LYS A 447 -19.80 10.15 10.29
N TYR A 448 -20.92 10.46 9.65
CA TYR A 448 -22.24 10.22 10.20
C TYR A 448 -22.65 8.74 10.14
N PRO A 449 -23.53 8.28 11.05
CA PRO A 449 -24.02 6.90 11.06
C PRO A 449 -24.61 6.48 9.73
N ASN A 450 -24.54 5.16 9.46
CA ASN A 450 -25.15 4.55 8.29
C ASN A 450 -24.69 5.16 6.96
N ASN A 451 -23.49 5.73 6.97
CA ASN A 451 -22.90 6.42 5.80
C ASN A 451 -23.75 7.55 5.23
N LYS A 452 -24.57 8.22 6.09
CA LYS A 452 -25.49 9.29 5.69
C LYS A 452 -24.79 10.54 5.18
N ALA A 453 -23.63 10.88 5.79
CA ALA A 453 -22.74 11.92 5.31
C ALA A 453 -21.31 11.65 5.76
N ASN A 454 -20.38 12.00 4.90
CA ASN A 454 -18.93 11.93 5.11
C ASN A 454 -18.34 13.29 4.74
N ILE A 455 -17.78 13.98 5.73
CA ILE A 455 -17.24 15.33 5.59
C ILE A 455 -15.75 15.25 5.92
N LEU A 456 -14.92 15.72 5.03
CA LEU A 456 -13.49 15.95 5.31
C LEU A 456 -13.29 17.44 5.52
N ILE A 457 -12.63 17.82 6.59
CA ILE A 457 -12.19 19.18 6.89
C ILE A 457 -10.69 19.20 6.73
N ASP A 458 -10.18 19.99 5.82
CA ASP A 458 -8.79 20.12 5.43
C ASP A 458 -8.13 18.80 4.95
N THR A 459 -6.95 18.92 4.37
CA THR A 459 -6.25 17.79 3.74
C THR A 459 -4.79 17.65 4.16
N GLY A 460 -4.27 18.58 4.98
CA GLY A 460 -2.89 18.63 5.40
C GLY A 460 -1.94 19.14 4.33
N PHE A 461 -0.66 19.16 4.68
CA PHE A 461 0.44 19.62 3.84
C PHE A 461 0.69 18.65 2.67
N ASN A 462 1.22 19.18 1.55
CA ASN A 462 1.57 18.39 0.37
C ASN A 462 2.85 17.56 0.60
N GLU A 463 2.81 16.62 1.53
CA GLU A 463 3.85 15.62 1.69
C GLU A 463 3.53 14.37 0.85
N TYR A 464 4.49 13.92 0.06
CA TYR A 464 4.39 12.71 -0.76
C TYR A 464 3.83 11.48 0.00
N ARG A 465 4.05 11.40 1.31
CA ARG A 465 3.59 10.34 2.19
C ARG A 465 2.07 10.36 2.36
N MET A 466 1.46 11.54 2.44
CA MET A 466 0.04 11.70 2.78
C MET A 466 -0.91 11.46 1.61
N LYS A 467 -0.43 11.61 0.36
CA LYS A 467 -1.24 11.47 -0.88
C LYS A 467 -2.21 10.31 -0.91
N ASN A 468 -1.88 9.20 -0.26
CA ASN A 468 -2.66 7.97 -0.31
C ASN A 468 -3.23 7.55 1.05
N GLU A 469 -2.78 8.12 2.18
CA GLU A 469 -3.19 7.63 3.50
C GLU A 469 -4.64 7.99 3.82
N ILE A 470 -5.05 9.24 3.58
CA ILE A 470 -6.44 9.68 3.78
C ILE A 470 -7.38 8.87 2.87
N ILE A 471 -7.10 8.82 1.56
CA ILE A 471 -7.91 8.05 0.60
C ILE A 471 -7.96 6.57 0.98
N SER A 472 -6.83 6.00 1.37
CA SER A 472 -6.73 4.61 1.81
C SER A 472 -7.60 4.35 3.05
N TYR A 473 -7.56 5.25 4.04
CA TYR A 473 -8.42 5.15 5.22
C TYR A 473 -9.90 5.25 4.84
N LEU A 474 -10.30 6.24 4.02
CA LEU A 474 -11.67 6.39 3.56
C LEU A 474 -12.20 5.10 2.91
N LYS A 475 -11.42 4.54 1.98
CA LYS A 475 -11.74 3.25 1.34
C LYS A 475 -11.82 2.12 2.35
N SER A 476 -10.88 2.05 3.31
CA SER A 476 -10.81 0.97 4.32
C SER A 476 -12.03 0.87 5.22
N ILE A 477 -12.73 1.98 5.42
CA ILE A 477 -13.98 2.04 6.20
C ILE A 477 -15.24 2.05 5.31
N GLY A 478 -15.05 1.89 3.98
CA GLY A 478 -16.10 1.77 2.99
C GLY A 478 -16.78 3.09 2.61
N ILE A 479 -16.10 4.22 2.78
CA ILE A 479 -16.52 5.50 2.22
C ILE A 479 -16.18 5.49 0.72
N ARG A 480 -17.16 5.80 -0.11
CA ARG A 480 -17.06 5.79 -1.58
C ARG A 480 -17.03 7.18 -2.18
N LYS A 481 -17.48 8.16 -1.40
CA LYS A 481 -17.47 9.58 -1.74
C LYS A 481 -17.43 10.42 -0.47
N LEU A 482 -16.88 11.61 -0.60
CA LEU A 482 -17.09 12.68 0.37
C LEU A 482 -18.30 13.51 -0.09
N ASP A 483 -19.24 13.72 0.81
CA ASP A 483 -20.38 14.58 0.53
C ASP A 483 -19.96 16.05 0.55
N TYR A 484 -18.97 16.36 1.44
CA TYR A 484 -18.36 17.68 1.53
C TYR A 484 -16.87 17.58 1.82
N LEU A 485 -16.06 18.40 1.14
CA LEU A 485 -14.73 18.81 1.52
C LEU A 485 -14.84 20.24 2.01
N ILE A 486 -14.46 20.52 3.25
CA ILE A 486 -14.44 21.86 3.83
C ILE A 486 -12.97 22.28 3.93
N ILE A 487 -12.62 23.40 3.33
CA ILE A 487 -11.31 24.04 3.48
C ILE A 487 -11.50 25.14 4.54
N THR A 488 -10.69 25.09 5.60
CA THR A 488 -10.77 26.09 6.66
C THR A 488 -10.20 27.42 6.18
N HIS A 489 -9.07 27.42 5.49
CA HIS A 489 -8.45 28.57 4.85
C HIS A 489 -7.40 28.13 3.80
N GLY A 490 -6.82 29.07 3.05
CA GLY A 490 -6.04 28.85 1.84
C GLY A 490 -4.59 28.42 2.03
N ASP A 491 -4.10 28.19 3.26
CA ASP A 491 -2.71 27.85 3.52
C ASP A 491 -2.39 26.39 3.13
N GLU A 492 -1.15 26.16 2.70
CA GLU A 492 -0.70 24.88 2.15
C GLU A 492 -0.83 23.71 3.13
N ASP A 493 -0.61 23.95 4.42
CA ASP A 493 -0.73 22.93 5.46
C ASP A 493 -2.18 22.53 5.81
N HIS A 494 -3.18 23.21 5.21
CA HIS A 494 -4.59 22.88 5.30
C HIS A 494 -5.14 22.30 4.00
N MET A 495 -4.70 22.79 2.85
CA MET A 495 -5.26 22.38 1.57
C MET A 495 -4.26 21.74 0.56
N GLY A 496 -3.01 21.51 0.97
CA GLY A 496 -1.95 21.03 0.08
C GLY A 496 -2.28 19.77 -0.70
N GLU A 497 -3.04 18.84 -0.12
CA GLU A 497 -3.48 17.62 -0.81
C GLU A 497 -4.89 17.69 -1.43
N ALA A 498 -5.57 18.85 -1.39
CA ALA A 498 -6.96 18.98 -1.85
C ALA A 498 -7.12 18.65 -3.34
N ILE A 499 -6.23 19.15 -4.19
CA ILE A 499 -6.25 18.88 -5.64
C ILE A 499 -6.04 17.37 -5.90
N THR A 500 -5.09 16.77 -5.20
CA THR A 500 -4.81 15.33 -5.31
C THR A 500 -6.01 14.49 -4.86
N LEU A 501 -6.65 14.88 -3.76
CA LEU A 501 -7.85 14.22 -3.24
C LEU A 501 -9.00 14.28 -4.26
N VAL A 502 -9.31 15.46 -4.77
CA VAL A 502 -10.38 15.67 -5.76
C VAL A 502 -10.11 14.93 -7.08
N ASN A 503 -8.83 14.76 -7.44
CA ASN A 503 -8.46 14.00 -8.63
C ASN A 503 -8.61 12.50 -8.46
N ASN A 504 -8.37 11.95 -7.26
CA ASN A 504 -8.28 10.51 -7.01
C ASN A 504 -9.44 9.94 -6.18
N PHE A 505 -10.33 10.79 -5.67
CA PHE A 505 -11.49 10.37 -4.88
C PHE A 505 -12.71 11.23 -5.19
N LYS A 506 -13.89 10.63 -5.15
CA LYS A 506 -15.12 11.34 -5.46
C LYS A 506 -15.47 12.31 -4.34
N VAL A 507 -15.60 13.60 -4.68
CA VAL A 507 -16.07 14.68 -3.82
C VAL A 507 -17.29 15.31 -4.48
N ASP A 508 -18.41 15.41 -3.74
CA ASP A 508 -19.64 15.97 -4.31
C ASP A 508 -19.65 17.49 -4.25
N LYS A 509 -19.15 18.09 -3.16
CA LYS A 509 -19.16 19.56 -2.95
C LYS A 509 -17.94 20.01 -2.17
N VAL A 510 -17.47 21.24 -2.43
CA VAL A 510 -16.38 21.89 -1.68
C VAL A 510 -16.92 23.16 -1.02
N ILE A 511 -16.47 23.44 0.20
CA ILE A 511 -16.81 24.63 0.96
C ILE A 511 -15.53 25.35 1.32
N PHE A 512 -15.38 26.59 0.86
CA PHE A 512 -14.29 27.48 1.19
C PHE A 512 -14.66 28.41 2.36
N ASN A 513 -13.67 29.06 2.94
CA ASN A 513 -13.83 30.06 3.98
C ASN A 513 -14.43 31.38 3.47
N ILE A 514 -14.44 32.37 4.35
CA ILE A 514 -14.80 33.74 4.02
C ILE A 514 -13.55 34.51 3.63
N GLY A 515 -13.66 35.44 2.71
CA GLY A 515 -12.55 36.28 2.26
C GLY A 515 -12.27 36.12 0.77
N GLU A 516 -11.12 36.63 0.35
CA GLU A 516 -10.65 36.52 -1.03
C GLU A 516 -9.90 35.20 -1.22
N TYR A 517 -10.15 34.53 -2.35
CA TYR A 517 -9.47 33.27 -2.65
C TYR A 517 -7.96 33.45 -2.80
N GLN A 518 -7.22 32.68 -2.04
CA GLN A 518 -5.77 32.56 -2.11
C GLN A 518 -5.30 31.79 -3.36
N THR A 519 -4.00 31.75 -3.61
CA THR A 519 -3.43 31.11 -4.81
C THR A 519 -3.82 29.63 -4.91
N HIS A 520 -3.65 28.87 -3.84
CA HIS A 520 -3.97 27.43 -3.84
C HIS A 520 -5.47 27.16 -3.97
N GLU A 521 -6.32 28.04 -3.42
CA GLU A 521 -7.76 27.94 -3.60
C GLU A 521 -8.18 28.19 -5.05
N LYS A 522 -7.58 29.17 -5.73
CA LYS A 522 -7.80 29.44 -7.15
C LYS A 522 -7.40 28.25 -8.02
N GLU A 523 -6.25 27.62 -7.73
CA GLU A 523 -5.82 26.39 -8.41
C GLU A 523 -6.81 25.23 -8.20
N LEU A 524 -7.32 25.07 -6.97
CA LEU A 524 -8.33 24.06 -6.69
C LEU A 524 -9.65 24.37 -7.44
N ILE A 525 -10.10 25.62 -7.47
CA ILE A 525 -11.30 26.06 -8.18
C ILE A 525 -11.22 25.70 -9.68
N GLU A 526 -10.06 25.93 -10.33
CA GLU A 526 -9.88 25.53 -11.72
C GLU A 526 -10.10 24.01 -11.93
N VAL A 527 -9.64 23.20 -10.99
CA VAL A 527 -9.85 21.74 -11.04
C VAL A 527 -11.31 21.39 -10.81
N LEU A 528 -11.98 22.08 -9.86
CA LEU A 528 -13.39 21.88 -9.56
C LEU A 528 -14.28 22.22 -10.77
N ASP A 529 -13.99 23.32 -11.44
CA ASP A 529 -14.70 23.77 -12.66
C ASP A 529 -14.55 22.76 -13.80
N LYS A 530 -13.30 22.29 -14.05
CA LYS A 530 -13.03 21.23 -15.03
C LYS A 530 -13.80 19.95 -14.76
N LYS A 531 -13.98 19.60 -13.47
CA LYS A 531 -14.72 18.40 -13.02
C LYS A 531 -16.21 18.64 -12.79
N LYS A 532 -16.67 19.88 -12.92
CA LYS A 532 -18.07 20.29 -12.65
C LYS A 532 -18.52 19.97 -11.21
N ILE A 533 -17.60 20.12 -10.24
CA ILE A 533 -17.87 19.96 -8.82
C ILE A 533 -18.32 21.30 -8.26
N LYS A 534 -19.47 21.31 -7.58
CA LYS A 534 -20.00 22.54 -6.98
C LYS A 534 -19.19 22.96 -5.77
N TYR A 535 -18.94 24.26 -5.65
CA TYR A 535 -18.30 24.84 -4.48
C TYR A 535 -19.06 26.06 -3.95
N TYR A 536 -18.87 26.36 -2.69
CA TYR A 536 -19.56 27.42 -1.95
C TYR A 536 -18.56 28.11 -1.02
N ASN A 537 -18.83 29.37 -0.69
CA ASN A 537 -18.12 30.11 0.33
C ASN A 537 -19.12 30.81 1.26
N ASN A 538 -18.63 31.35 2.37
CA ASN A 538 -19.38 32.16 3.32
C ASN A 538 -20.71 31.50 3.79
N LEU A 539 -20.70 30.19 4.02
CA LEU A 539 -21.86 29.51 4.54
C LEU A 539 -22.08 29.82 6.03
N LYS A 540 -23.33 29.98 6.45
CA LYS A 540 -23.69 30.14 7.87
C LYS A 540 -23.96 28.78 8.53
N GLN A 541 -24.54 27.86 7.80
CA GLN A 541 -24.84 26.51 8.29
C GLN A 541 -24.90 25.49 7.15
N LEU A 542 -24.66 24.25 7.52
CA LEU A 542 -24.80 23.08 6.65
C LEU A 542 -25.77 22.10 7.30
N ASN A 543 -26.84 21.74 6.61
CA ASN A 543 -27.82 20.79 7.10
C ASN A 543 -27.47 19.38 6.69
N ILE A 544 -27.38 18.45 7.65
CA ILE A 544 -27.08 17.03 7.43
C ILE A 544 -28.15 16.20 8.14
N ASP A 545 -29.17 15.78 7.39
CA ASP A 545 -30.34 15.11 7.93
C ASP A 545 -30.95 15.99 9.04
N LYS A 546 -31.03 15.49 10.26
CA LYS A 546 -31.51 16.24 11.43
C LYS A 546 -30.43 17.03 12.18
N TYR A 547 -29.18 16.96 11.75
CA TYR A 547 -28.05 17.65 12.39
C TYR A 547 -27.65 18.88 11.60
N LYS A 548 -27.05 19.85 12.28
CA LYS A 548 -26.57 21.09 11.68
C LYS A 548 -25.13 21.32 12.06
N LEU A 549 -24.31 21.68 11.07
CA LEU A 549 -23.00 22.29 11.27
C LEU A 549 -23.15 23.80 11.13
N TYR A 550 -22.67 24.56 12.08
CA TYR A 550 -22.68 26.02 12.06
C TYR A 550 -21.26 26.50 11.77
N PHE A 551 -21.16 27.45 10.84
CA PHE A 551 -19.93 28.18 10.57
C PHE A 551 -20.00 29.48 11.38
N LEU A 552 -19.12 29.62 12.39
CA LEU A 552 -19.14 30.71 13.33
C LEU A 552 -18.42 31.95 12.75
N ASN A 553 -18.90 32.41 11.59
CA ASN A 553 -18.34 33.57 10.92
C ASN A 553 -18.77 34.84 11.66
N THR A 554 -17.81 35.74 11.94
CA THR A 554 -18.05 37.02 12.63
C THR A 554 -17.95 38.19 11.66
N LYS A 555 -16.79 38.36 11.04
CA LYS A 555 -16.45 39.39 10.04
C LYS A 555 -15.34 38.86 9.15
N ILE A 556 -14.94 39.60 8.13
CA ILE A 556 -13.74 39.35 7.33
C ILE A 556 -12.55 40.02 8.04
N TYR A 557 -11.43 39.34 8.06
CA TYR A 557 -10.17 39.79 8.68
C TYR A 557 -9.09 39.98 7.62
N ASP A 558 -8.12 40.82 7.90
CA ASP A 558 -6.95 41.04 7.03
C ASP A 558 -6.01 39.82 7.06
N ASN A 559 -5.98 39.08 8.19
CA ASN A 559 -5.20 37.87 8.34
C ASN A 559 -6.02 36.64 7.90
N GLU A 560 -5.47 35.85 6.97
CA GLU A 560 -6.15 34.69 6.41
C GLU A 560 -6.48 33.63 7.47
N ASN A 561 -5.61 33.39 8.46
CA ASN A 561 -5.87 32.47 9.55
C ASN A 561 -7.15 32.81 10.32
N ASP A 562 -7.43 34.10 10.49
CA ASP A 562 -8.65 34.58 11.18
C ASP A 562 -9.92 34.45 10.29
N ASN A 563 -9.75 34.27 8.98
CA ASN A 563 -10.84 33.95 8.04
C ASN A 563 -11.17 32.44 8.04
N SER A 564 -10.47 31.63 8.83
CA SER A 564 -10.73 30.19 8.95
C SER A 564 -12.19 29.88 9.20
N ASN A 565 -12.73 28.87 8.55
CA ASN A 565 -14.02 28.29 8.87
C ASN A 565 -14.02 27.68 10.28
N VAL A 566 -14.48 28.43 11.28
CA VAL A 566 -14.69 27.90 12.63
C VAL A 566 -16.02 27.16 12.65
N ILE A 567 -15.97 25.85 12.97
CA ILE A 567 -17.11 24.95 12.82
C ILE A 567 -17.58 24.46 14.19
N TYR A 568 -18.87 24.72 14.50
CA TYR A 568 -19.54 24.19 15.68
C TYR A 568 -20.68 23.28 15.27
N PHE A 569 -20.79 22.12 15.92
CA PHE A 569 -21.92 21.22 15.73
C PHE A 569 -22.18 20.33 16.95
N ASN A 570 -23.41 19.84 17.03
CA ASN A 570 -23.81 18.86 18.01
C ASN A 570 -24.17 17.54 17.35
N TYR A 571 -23.67 16.46 17.93
CA TYR A 571 -24.17 15.12 17.61
C TYR A 571 -24.74 14.50 18.88
N LYS A 572 -26.09 14.37 18.93
CA LYS A 572 -26.82 14.02 20.17
C LYS A 572 -26.47 15.00 21.31
N ASN A 573 -25.93 14.51 22.43
CA ASN A 573 -25.55 15.32 23.58
C ASN A 573 -24.07 15.77 23.56
N PHE A 574 -23.33 15.48 22.46
CA PHE A 574 -21.91 15.82 22.36
C PHE A 574 -21.71 17.05 21.49
N LYS A 575 -20.95 18.01 22.00
CA LYS A 575 -20.65 19.31 21.37
C LYS A 575 -19.21 19.31 20.84
N PHE A 576 -19.06 19.74 19.60
CA PHE A 576 -17.79 19.78 18.89
C PHE A 576 -17.50 21.20 18.41
N LEU A 577 -16.25 21.64 18.58
CA LEU A 577 -15.77 22.93 18.12
C LEU A 577 -14.42 22.77 17.43
N PHE A 578 -14.33 23.17 16.15
CA PHE A 578 -13.12 23.15 15.34
C PHE A 578 -12.71 24.59 15.01
N MET A 579 -11.54 25.02 15.46
CA MET A 579 -11.14 26.43 15.39
C MET A 579 -10.42 26.80 14.08
N GLY A 580 -10.00 25.81 13.24
CA GLY A 580 -9.06 26.12 12.19
C GLY A 580 -7.79 26.74 12.76
N ASP A 581 -7.29 27.80 12.14
CA ASP A 581 -6.12 28.53 12.64
C ASP A 581 -6.46 29.90 13.24
N ALA A 582 -7.72 30.03 13.69
CA ALA A 582 -8.24 31.23 14.33
C ALA A 582 -7.33 31.69 15.49
N SER A 583 -6.99 32.99 15.48
CA SER A 583 -6.17 33.62 16.54
C SER A 583 -7.03 34.04 17.73
N VAL A 584 -6.36 34.51 18.80
CA VAL A 584 -6.99 35.08 20.00
C VAL A 584 -7.99 36.18 19.63
N LYS A 585 -7.69 37.02 18.63
CA LYS A 585 -8.63 38.06 18.16
C LYS A 585 -9.93 37.46 17.69
N ARG A 586 -9.85 36.39 16.90
CA ARG A 586 -11.03 35.66 16.41
C ARG A 586 -11.77 34.94 17.53
N GLU A 587 -11.05 34.38 18.52
CA GLU A 587 -11.65 33.76 19.70
C GLU A 587 -12.52 34.73 20.46
N MET A 588 -12.05 35.98 20.71
CA MET A 588 -12.81 37.00 21.42
C MET A 588 -14.10 37.39 20.64
N ASP A 589 -13.98 37.65 19.34
CA ASP A 589 -15.13 37.97 18.50
C ASP A 589 -16.16 36.84 18.47
N ILE A 590 -15.73 35.58 18.60
CA ILE A 590 -16.63 34.41 18.68
C ILE A 590 -17.33 34.38 20.04
N LEU A 591 -16.63 34.60 21.16
CA LEU A 591 -17.22 34.62 22.49
C LEU A 591 -18.22 35.76 22.65
N ASP A 592 -17.95 36.92 22.06
CA ASP A 592 -18.86 38.07 22.11
C ASP A 592 -20.18 37.80 21.33
N LYS A 593 -20.13 36.94 20.32
CA LYS A 593 -21.26 36.69 19.41
C LYS A 593 -22.03 35.41 19.73
N TYR A 594 -21.36 34.39 20.24
CA TYR A 594 -21.91 33.05 20.42
C TYR A 594 -21.67 32.54 21.84
N ASN A 595 -22.73 31.92 22.40
CA ASN A 595 -22.61 31.26 23.71
C ASN A 595 -22.12 29.80 23.54
N LEU A 596 -20.83 29.57 23.76
CA LEU A 596 -20.17 28.26 23.58
C LEU A 596 -19.68 27.77 24.94
N ILE A 597 -20.45 26.91 25.61
CA ILE A 597 -20.14 26.38 26.94
C ILE A 597 -20.13 24.85 26.94
N ASN A 598 -19.21 24.28 27.74
CA ASN A 598 -19.09 22.84 27.96
C ASN A 598 -18.96 22.06 26.63
N ILE A 599 -17.91 22.35 25.90
CA ILE A 599 -17.54 21.66 24.66
C ILE A 599 -16.96 20.27 24.99
N ASP A 600 -17.50 19.20 24.41
CA ASP A 600 -16.94 17.86 24.61
C ASP A 600 -15.62 17.68 23.89
N LEU A 601 -15.50 18.19 22.65
CA LEU A 601 -14.29 18.07 21.85
C LEU A 601 -13.94 19.41 21.20
N LEU A 602 -12.80 19.94 21.56
CA LEU A 602 -12.20 21.13 20.97
C LEU A 602 -11.03 20.73 20.07
N LYS A 603 -11.04 21.13 18.77
CA LYS A 603 -9.82 21.25 17.98
C LYS A 603 -9.18 22.57 18.33
N VAL A 604 -8.00 22.51 18.92
CA VAL A 604 -7.21 23.65 19.35
C VAL A 604 -6.78 24.49 18.13
N GLY A 605 -6.91 25.79 18.22
CA GLY A 605 -6.57 26.71 17.12
C GLY A 605 -5.07 26.67 16.78
N HIS A 606 -4.74 26.86 15.53
CA HIS A 606 -3.40 27.10 14.99
C HIS A 606 -2.34 26.17 15.58
N HIS A 607 -2.58 24.85 15.55
CA HIS A 607 -1.70 23.76 16.03
C HIS A 607 -1.17 23.95 17.47
N GLY A 608 -1.87 24.77 18.28
CA GLY A 608 -1.40 25.16 19.62
C GLY A 608 -0.33 26.25 19.62
N SER A 609 -0.36 27.14 18.61
CA SER A 609 0.45 28.36 18.58
C SER A 609 0.11 29.29 19.75
N LYS A 610 1.09 30.05 20.24
CA LYS A 610 0.87 31.12 21.23
C LYS A 610 -0.12 32.22 20.79
N THR A 611 -0.43 32.27 19.48
CA THR A 611 -1.38 33.23 18.92
C THR A 611 -2.82 32.79 19.05
N SER A 612 -3.09 31.60 19.63
CA SER A 612 -4.42 31.01 19.80
C SER A 612 -4.63 30.43 21.19
N SER A 613 -5.84 29.96 21.47
CA SER A 613 -6.20 29.21 22.69
C SER A 613 -5.91 29.98 23.98
N SER A 614 -6.38 31.23 23.99
CA SER A 614 -6.25 32.13 25.16
C SER A 614 -6.92 31.53 26.37
N LYS A 615 -6.40 31.88 27.58
CA LYS A 615 -6.95 31.36 28.82
C LYS A 615 -8.43 31.71 28.97
N LYS A 616 -8.83 32.96 28.64
CA LYS A 616 -10.23 33.39 28.67
C LYS A 616 -11.11 32.50 27.78
N PHE A 617 -10.67 32.23 26.55
CA PHE A 617 -11.41 31.38 25.64
C PHE A 617 -11.56 29.96 26.18
N ILE A 618 -10.48 29.35 26.68
CA ILE A 618 -10.51 28.00 27.21
C ILE A 618 -11.36 27.87 28.46
N ASP A 619 -11.28 28.84 29.38
CA ASP A 619 -12.10 28.85 30.61
C ASP A 619 -13.60 28.98 30.29
N GLU A 620 -13.99 29.79 29.29
CA GLU A 620 -15.39 29.97 28.88
C GLU A 620 -15.92 28.73 28.13
N VAL A 621 -15.16 28.20 27.15
CA VAL A 621 -15.58 27.02 26.35
C VAL A 621 -15.58 25.75 27.18
N ASN A 622 -14.71 25.68 28.19
CA ASN A 622 -14.53 24.58 29.14
C ASN A 622 -14.52 23.20 28.45
N PRO A 623 -13.52 22.91 27.59
CA PRO A 623 -13.51 21.68 26.80
C PRO A 623 -13.14 20.47 27.64
N LYS A 624 -13.84 19.35 27.40
CA LYS A 624 -13.53 18.07 28.05
C LYS A 624 -12.31 17.38 27.44
N TYR A 625 -12.23 17.42 26.13
CA TYR A 625 -11.12 16.86 25.33
C TYR A 625 -10.60 17.92 24.37
N SER A 626 -9.27 18.03 24.25
CA SER A 626 -8.61 18.94 23.32
C SER A 626 -7.75 18.16 22.36
N LEU A 627 -7.93 18.40 21.06
CA LEU A 627 -7.14 17.79 19.99
C LEU A 627 -6.17 18.82 19.41
N ILE A 628 -4.88 18.46 19.35
CA ILE A 628 -3.83 19.29 18.77
C ILE A 628 -3.23 18.50 17.59
N SER A 629 -3.38 19.04 16.39
CA SER A 629 -2.70 18.54 15.19
C SER A 629 -1.32 19.20 15.12
N VAL A 630 -0.26 18.41 15.15
CA VAL A 630 1.12 18.91 15.18
C VAL A 630 2.09 17.84 14.72
N GLY A 631 3.09 18.22 13.93
CA GLY A 631 4.11 17.30 13.43
C GLY A 631 5.16 16.93 14.48
N LYS A 632 5.66 15.71 14.39
CA LYS A 632 6.78 15.25 15.20
C LYS A 632 8.05 16.04 14.85
N ASN A 633 8.69 16.65 15.85
CA ASN A 633 9.87 17.51 15.65
C ASN A 633 9.60 18.75 14.79
N ASN A 634 8.41 19.37 14.95
CA ASN A 634 8.05 20.57 14.19
C ASN A 634 9.00 21.74 14.43
N ARG A 635 9.18 22.57 13.39
CA ARG A 635 10.11 23.71 13.41
C ARG A 635 9.59 24.91 14.18
N TYR A 636 8.28 25.00 14.42
CA TYR A 636 7.58 26.13 15.01
C TYR A 636 7.52 26.06 16.53
N GLY A 637 7.93 24.93 17.14
CA GLY A 637 7.87 24.72 18.57
C GLY A 637 6.44 24.55 19.11
N HIS A 638 5.51 24.10 18.27
CA HIS A 638 4.14 23.79 18.66
C HIS A 638 4.03 22.40 19.30
N PRO A 639 3.05 22.20 20.20
CA PRO A 639 2.23 23.20 20.84
C PRO A 639 3.05 24.03 21.85
N ASN A 640 2.74 25.33 21.96
CA ASN A 640 3.40 26.23 22.88
C ASN A 640 3.07 25.86 24.34
N LYS A 641 4.04 26.06 25.26
CA LYS A 641 3.87 25.76 26.70
C LYS A 641 2.71 26.53 27.32
N GLU A 642 2.52 27.78 26.95
CA GLU A 642 1.43 28.62 27.44
C GLU A 642 0.06 28.01 27.07
N VAL A 643 -0.10 27.56 25.82
CA VAL A 643 -1.33 26.89 25.37
C VAL A 643 -1.57 25.58 26.12
N LEU A 644 -0.52 24.79 26.37
CA LEU A 644 -0.62 23.57 27.18
C LEU A 644 -1.05 23.87 28.61
N ASN A 645 -0.53 24.95 29.22
CA ASN A 645 -0.94 25.40 30.56
C ASN A 645 -2.39 25.87 30.58
N ASN A 646 -2.86 26.60 29.55
CA ASN A 646 -4.27 26.99 29.43
C ASN A 646 -5.21 25.78 29.33
N LEU A 647 -4.73 24.67 28.75
CA LEU A 647 -5.46 23.42 28.56
C LEU A 647 -5.31 22.42 29.73
N GLU A 648 -4.68 22.77 30.86
CA GLU A 648 -4.38 21.83 31.95
C GLU A 648 -5.59 21.08 32.53
N LYS A 649 -6.80 21.67 32.46
CA LYS A 649 -8.06 21.09 32.96
C LYS A 649 -8.71 20.13 31.96
N THR A 650 -8.20 20.02 30.74
CA THR A 650 -8.76 19.19 29.66
C THR A 650 -7.86 17.99 29.37
N LYS A 651 -8.42 16.92 28.88
CA LYS A 651 -7.61 15.78 28.42
C LYS A 651 -7.13 16.05 27.00
N ILE A 652 -5.81 16.26 26.87
CA ILE A 652 -5.15 16.60 25.61
C ILE A 652 -4.76 15.32 24.88
N TYR A 653 -5.01 15.31 23.55
CA TYR A 653 -4.48 14.34 22.59
C TYR A 653 -3.73 15.09 21.49
N ARG A 654 -2.56 14.56 21.07
CA ARG A 654 -1.66 15.21 20.12
C ARG A 654 -1.22 14.22 19.04
N THR A 655 -1.24 14.65 17.77
CA THR A 655 -0.85 13.76 16.65
C THR A 655 0.62 13.35 16.67
N ASP A 656 1.53 14.18 17.18
CA ASP A 656 2.96 13.85 17.30
C ASP A 656 3.25 12.75 18.34
N ILE A 657 2.36 12.54 19.30
CA ILE A 657 2.48 11.54 20.39
C ILE A 657 1.52 10.38 20.15
N ASP A 658 0.25 10.68 19.88
CA ASP A 658 -0.84 9.71 19.84
C ASP A 658 -1.10 9.19 18.40
N GLY A 659 -0.45 9.77 17.38
CA GLY A 659 -0.78 9.56 15.98
C GLY A 659 -2.20 10.01 15.66
N SER A 660 -2.87 9.36 14.72
CA SER A 660 -4.26 9.69 14.44
C SER A 660 -5.19 9.30 15.59
N ILE A 661 -6.19 10.15 15.85
CA ILE A 661 -7.11 10.03 16.97
C ILE A 661 -8.53 9.88 16.46
N MET A 662 -9.23 8.84 16.92
CA MET A 662 -10.63 8.58 16.55
C MET A 662 -11.54 8.73 17.76
N TYR A 663 -12.46 9.68 17.68
CA TYR A 663 -13.54 9.92 18.61
C TYR A 663 -14.81 9.25 18.09
N LYS A 664 -15.20 8.14 18.71
CA LYS A 664 -16.28 7.26 18.23
C LYS A 664 -17.45 7.23 19.22
N ILE A 665 -18.64 7.56 18.73
CA ILE A 665 -19.87 7.50 19.50
C ILE A 665 -20.76 6.39 18.95
N LYS A 666 -21.13 5.45 19.80
CA LYS A 666 -22.10 4.39 19.52
C LYS A 666 -22.95 4.14 20.75
N ASN A 667 -24.29 4.08 20.59
CA ASN A 667 -25.25 3.87 21.69
C ASN A 667 -25.03 4.84 22.86
N ASN A 668 -24.80 6.12 22.58
CA ASN A 668 -24.49 7.20 23.55
C ASN A 668 -23.23 6.97 24.39
N LYS A 669 -22.41 5.95 24.05
CA LYS A 669 -21.12 5.74 24.67
C LYS A 669 -20.01 6.27 23.78
N LEU A 670 -19.12 7.05 24.38
CA LEU A 670 -17.92 7.55 23.75
C LEU A 670 -16.79 6.55 23.93
N LYS A 671 -16.01 6.33 22.87
CA LYS A 671 -14.72 5.65 22.88
C LYS A 671 -13.71 6.48 22.11
N ILE A 672 -12.53 6.68 22.67
CA ILE A 672 -11.40 7.31 21.99
C ILE A 672 -10.40 6.20 21.68
N GLU A 673 -9.93 6.16 20.46
CA GLU A 673 -8.91 5.22 19.96
C GLU A 673 -7.78 6.05 19.33
N THR A 674 -6.53 5.67 19.55
CA THR A 674 -5.34 6.30 18.99
C THR A 674 -4.53 5.32 18.17
N CYS A 675 -3.72 5.82 17.26
CA CYS A 675 -2.79 5.04 16.45
C CYS A 675 -1.36 5.56 16.69
N ALA A 676 -0.90 5.46 17.92
CA ALA A 676 0.43 5.95 18.31
C ALA A 676 1.54 5.34 17.45
N PRO A 677 2.48 6.18 16.96
CA PRO A 677 3.59 5.75 16.09
C PRO A 677 4.65 4.92 16.82
#